data_058fc05f070907fb9884fe6284c67352
#
_entry.id   058fc05f070907fb9884fe6284c67352
#
_cell.length_a   1.000
_cell.length_b   1.000
_cell.length_c   1.000
_cell.angle_alpha   90.00
_cell.angle_beta   90.00
_cell.angle_gamma   90.00
#
_symmetry.space_group_name_H-M   'P 1'
#
loop_
_entity.id
_entity.type
_entity.pdbx_description
1 polymer ?
#
loop_
_entity_poly.entity_id
_entity_poly.type
_entity_poly.pdbx_seq_one_letter_code
_entity_poly.pdbx_strand_id
1 'polypeptide(L)'
;MRTLTILLTALTLLSFVFAIPAMSAQQVMQARIHLADKAQMQEIIGLHLDIAYVEYGQYVDIVTHQEEIDEFRALGYRVEVVHADLVAFYQSRLDKTKDMGGYHTYSEVMTALDSMHMLYPTLTSGKMDIGHSLEDSIIWAFKISDNPGVDEDEPEVFYNSLIHAREPAGMEVLLYFMWYLLDNYGTDSLATYLVDNRELWFVPVVNPDGYCYNEYNDPGGGGMWRKNRRFCGTGWGIDLNRNWGYMWGYDDEGSSPYCDDPTYRGESAFSEPATQVVRDFILSRNFVMSLDNHCHGDWLLIPWGYDYIYTADHDLFRAIAESMAVFNGYTPATCWEAMYPVNGGSIDWEYGELGIIGISPEIGNSDDGFWPPEWRILPLCELNLQPNLLYAELAGNPYQILPPNSPVLAAMDTVPSDYTISWSHDDTLNPASAFELVEMTGFERTTYDVEGEYSDWELDGFSVSTNRNHSPSHSFYSGEDDRLNNTVTGTNSINVQPGDSLKIWCWYNIENNWDYAYVEISTNGGSSFFSIPGNITTNYNPNGNNLGNGITGYSNWVEGKFDLSAYVGQQIMLRLRYVTDGYVTEEGFYADDIYPVEGYESTVTLSDAIADTFYQISGQADGIYFYKVKAKDADDQWGAWSNTEAAVVAAGGFLRGDANGDGSITVSDVVFLVNYLYREGLPPDPPAAGDANSDGQTNVGDIVYLVNYLFHGGNPPGI
;
A
#
# COMPACT_ATOMS: atom_id res chain seq x y z
N MET A 1 -26.21 99.19 -22.05
CA MET A 1 -25.08 98.35 -22.35
C MET A 1 -25.06 97.29 -21.32
N ARG A 2 -25.01 96.03 -21.66
CA ARG A 2 -25.53 94.87 -20.95
C ARG A 2 -24.65 94.41 -19.79
N THR A 3 -25.22 94.41 -18.62
CA THR A 3 -24.73 93.85 -17.37
C THR A 3 -24.87 92.31 -17.34
N LEU A 4 -23.78 91.58 -17.16
CA LEU A 4 -23.75 90.13 -17.04
C LEU A 4 -23.80 89.75 -15.54
N THR A 5 -24.87 89.15 -15.14
CA THR A 5 -25.07 88.65 -13.79
C THR A 5 -24.55 87.21 -13.75
N ILE A 6 -23.55 86.94 -12.91
CA ILE A 6 -23.04 85.58 -12.65
C ILE A 6 -23.81 85.02 -11.44
N LEU A 7 -24.60 83.96 -11.74
CA LEU A 7 -25.26 83.15 -10.69
C LEU A 7 -24.27 82.09 -10.14
N LEU A 8 -23.87 82.19 -8.90
CA LEU A 8 -23.15 81.16 -8.19
C LEU A 8 -24.15 80.16 -7.66
N THR A 9 -24.22 78.97 -8.28
CA THR A 9 -24.90 77.79 -7.68
C THR A 9 -23.90 76.99 -6.82
N ALA A 10 -24.10 77.02 -5.48
CA ALA A 10 -23.38 76.16 -4.56
C ALA A 10 -23.94 74.74 -4.71
N LEU A 11 -23.13 73.84 -5.22
CA LEU A 11 -23.38 72.39 -5.25
C LEU A 11 -22.96 71.79 -3.93
N THR A 12 -23.90 71.51 -3.02
CA THR A 12 -23.68 70.73 -1.80
C THR A 12 -23.60 69.26 -2.20
N LEU A 13 -22.36 68.69 -2.28
CA LEU A 13 -22.14 67.23 -2.34
C LEU A 13 -22.56 66.60 -1.00
N LEU A 14 -23.73 65.97 -1.00
CA LEU A 14 -24.12 65.06 0.06
C LEU A 14 -23.35 63.72 -0.15
N SER A 15 -22.27 63.50 0.61
CA SER A 15 -21.58 62.23 0.66
C SER A 15 -22.49 61.24 1.41
N PHE A 16 -23.24 60.43 0.66
CA PHE A 16 -23.80 59.21 1.22
C PHE A 16 -22.64 58.23 1.45
N VAL A 17 -22.17 58.14 2.69
CA VAL A 17 -21.42 57.02 3.18
C VAL A 17 -22.41 55.86 3.23
N PHE A 18 -22.44 55.04 2.24
CA PHE A 18 -23.00 53.69 2.37
C PHE A 18 -22.12 52.99 3.40
N ALA A 19 -22.58 52.90 4.63
CA ALA A 19 -22.07 51.90 5.56
C ALA A 19 -22.41 50.54 4.92
N ILE A 20 -21.44 49.90 4.26
CA ILE A 20 -21.50 48.48 3.97
C ILE A 20 -21.66 47.88 5.34
N PRO A 21 -22.75 47.16 5.68
CA PRO A 21 -22.78 46.39 6.91
C PRO A 21 -21.55 45.49 6.87
N ALA A 22 -20.69 45.57 7.87
CA ALA A 22 -19.68 44.58 8.09
C ALA A 22 -20.45 43.25 8.14
N MET A 23 -20.28 42.40 7.12
CA MET A 23 -20.72 41.01 7.25
C MET A 23 -20.00 40.52 8.51
N SER A 24 -20.76 40.26 9.58
CA SER A 24 -20.20 39.53 10.70
C SER A 24 -19.67 38.24 10.10
N ALA A 25 -18.38 37.97 10.29
CA ALA A 25 -17.82 36.68 9.90
C ALA A 25 -18.75 35.60 10.46
N GLN A 26 -19.27 34.73 9.61
CA GLN A 26 -20.11 33.63 10.06
C GLN A 26 -19.28 32.80 11.04
N GLN A 27 -19.87 32.46 12.18
CA GLN A 27 -19.21 31.68 13.21
C GLN A 27 -18.94 30.27 12.70
N VAL A 28 -17.67 29.86 12.70
CA VAL A 28 -17.25 28.53 12.27
C VAL A 28 -17.57 27.53 13.40
N MET A 29 -18.25 26.46 13.04
CA MET A 29 -18.75 25.42 13.94
C MET A 29 -18.18 24.04 13.55
N GLN A 30 -18.19 23.12 14.48
CA GLN A 30 -18.05 21.69 14.17
C GLN A 30 -19.38 21.01 14.43
N ALA A 31 -19.87 20.29 13.45
CA ALA A 31 -21.09 19.52 13.56
C ALA A 31 -20.84 18.06 13.19
N ARG A 32 -21.52 17.15 13.88
CA ARG A 32 -21.51 15.71 13.66
C ARG A 32 -22.80 15.31 12.97
N ILE A 33 -22.69 14.73 11.78
CA ILE A 33 -23.78 14.12 11.04
C ILE A 33 -23.76 12.63 11.35
N HIS A 34 -24.75 12.15 12.12
CA HIS A 34 -24.91 10.73 12.40
C HIS A 34 -25.49 10.01 11.19
N LEU A 35 -24.89 8.90 10.81
CA LEU A 35 -25.27 8.11 9.67
C LEU A 35 -26.27 7.00 10.07
N ALA A 36 -27.16 6.68 9.17
CA ALA A 36 -28.06 5.54 9.31
C ALA A 36 -27.40 4.23 8.85
N ASP A 37 -26.56 4.33 7.83
CA ASP A 37 -25.81 3.23 7.22
C ASP A 37 -24.64 3.78 6.38
N LYS A 38 -23.85 2.87 5.80
CA LYS A 38 -22.71 3.21 4.94
C LYS A 38 -23.09 3.91 3.63
N ALA A 39 -24.25 3.58 3.05
CA ALA A 39 -24.70 4.21 1.82
C ALA A 39 -24.93 5.71 2.01
N GLN A 40 -25.44 6.08 3.20
CA GLN A 40 -25.60 7.49 3.57
C GLN A 40 -24.25 8.21 3.74
N MET A 41 -23.21 7.50 4.14
CA MET A 41 -21.86 8.05 4.21
C MET A 41 -21.36 8.49 2.82
N GLN A 42 -21.49 7.64 1.80
CA GLN A 42 -21.11 8.00 0.43
C GLN A 42 -21.91 9.18 -0.12
N GLU A 43 -23.21 9.26 0.24
CA GLU A 43 -24.04 10.44 -0.10
C GLU A 43 -23.47 11.72 0.52
N ILE A 44 -23.05 11.67 1.81
CA ILE A 44 -22.49 12.83 2.53
C ILE A 44 -21.11 13.23 1.96
N ILE A 45 -20.24 12.27 1.64
CA ILE A 45 -18.92 12.53 1.03
C ILE A 45 -19.09 13.24 -0.32
N GLY A 46 -20.05 12.85 -1.16
CA GLY A 46 -20.33 13.47 -2.45
C GLY A 46 -20.90 14.89 -2.39
N LEU A 47 -21.15 15.44 -1.19
CA LEU A 47 -21.63 16.83 -1.02
C LEU A 47 -20.52 17.88 -0.89
N HIS A 48 -19.25 17.51 -1.06
CA HIS A 48 -18.08 18.41 -1.03
C HIS A 48 -17.93 19.21 0.27
N LEU A 49 -18.26 18.61 1.40
CA LEU A 49 -18.20 19.24 2.72
C LEU A 49 -16.77 19.43 3.20
N ASP A 50 -16.58 20.35 4.15
CA ASP A 50 -15.33 20.48 4.89
C ASP A 50 -15.27 19.40 6.00
N ILE A 51 -14.93 18.17 5.59
CA ILE A 51 -14.86 17.01 6.46
C ILE A 51 -13.65 17.15 7.38
N ALA A 52 -13.90 17.13 8.68
CA ALA A 52 -12.87 17.16 9.72
C ALA A 52 -12.47 15.75 10.17
N TYR A 53 -13.43 14.82 10.26
CA TYR A 53 -13.20 13.46 10.70
C TYR A 53 -14.32 12.54 10.22
N VAL A 54 -13.97 11.29 9.94
CA VAL A 54 -14.92 10.24 9.56
C VAL A 54 -14.79 9.07 10.54
N GLU A 55 -15.90 8.73 11.20
CA GLU A 55 -16.03 7.45 11.89
C GLU A 55 -16.91 6.55 11.04
N TYR A 56 -16.29 5.61 10.39
CA TYR A 56 -16.89 4.83 9.32
C TYR A 56 -18.25 4.23 9.73
N GLY A 57 -19.27 4.47 8.90
CA GLY A 57 -20.63 3.97 9.12
C GLY A 57 -21.38 4.54 10.34
N GLN A 58 -20.77 5.40 11.16
CA GLN A 58 -21.37 5.98 12.36
C GLN A 58 -21.67 7.46 12.22
N TYR A 59 -20.66 8.25 11.88
CA TYR A 59 -20.83 9.69 11.72
C TYR A 59 -19.70 10.33 10.90
N VAL A 60 -19.99 11.52 10.40
CA VAL A 60 -19.02 12.42 9.76
C VAL A 60 -19.02 13.75 10.53
N ASP A 61 -17.86 14.19 11.00
CA ASP A 61 -17.68 15.51 11.58
C ASP A 61 -17.28 16.51 10.47
N ILE A 62 -17.99 17.62 10.41
CA ILE A 62 -17.76 18.67 9.42
C ILE A 62 -17.46 20.01 10.07
N VAL A 63 -16.61 20.80 9.43
CA VAL A 63 -16.45 22.24 9.72
C VAL A 63 -17.49 22.99 8.91
N THR A 64 -18.37 23.72 9.57
CA THR A 64 -19.58 24.25 8.95
C THR A 64 -20.07 25.55 9.62
N HIS A 65 -21.24 26.00 9.19
CA HIS A 65 -21.96 27.17 9.73
C HIS A 65 -23.42 26.80 10.04
N GLN A 66 -24.10 27.63 10.85
CA GLN A 66 -25.46 27.35 11.32
C GLN A 66 -26.46 27.10 10.17
N GLU A 67 -26.32 27.80 9.04
CA GLU A 67 -27.23 27.64 7.89
C GLU A 67 -27.16 26.22 7.32
N GLU A 68 -25.98 25.68 7.14
CA GLU A 68 -25.76 24.33 6.59
C GLU A 68 -26.26 23.25 7.57
N ILE A 69 -26.05 23.45 8.88
CA ILE A 69 -26.63 22.58 9.91
C ILE A 69 -28.16 22.53 9.81
N ASP A 70 -28.80 23.68 9.61
CA ASP A 70 -30.26 23.78 9.51
C ASP A 70 -30.77 23.13 8.20
N GLU A 71 -30.00 23.19 7.10
CA GLU A 71 -30.27 22.50 5.85
C GLU A 71 -30.22 20.97 6.02
N PHE A 72 -29.17 20.43 6.64
CA PHE A 72 -29.08 19.00 6.92
C PHE A 72 -30.21 18.49 7.80
N ARG A 73 -30.58 19.25 8.83
CA ARG A 73 -31.74 18.93 9.67
C ARG A 73 -33.05 18.93 8.89
N ALA A 74 -33.22 19.89 7.97
CA ALA A 74 -34.41 19.97 7.13
C ALA A 74 -34.50 18.80 6.13
N LEU A 75 -33.35 18.26 5.69
CA LEU A 75 -33.26 17.04 4.86
C LEU A 75 -33.51 15.76 5.68
N GLY A 76 -33.56 15.85 6.99
CA GLY A 76 -33.88 14.72 7.87
C GLY A 76 -32.66 14.07 8.53
N TYR A 77 -31.45 14.60 8.34
CA TYR A 77 -30.24 14.10 9.00
C TYR A 77 -30.27 14.43 10.49
N ARG A 78 -29.73 13.50 11.28
CA ARG A 78 -29.48 13.76 12.71
C ARG A 78 -28.14 14.50 12.84
N VAL A 79 -28.21 15.80 13.14
CA VAL A 79 -27.02 16.65 13.27
C VAL A 79 -26.86 17.13 14.71
N GLU A 80 -25.72 16.82 15.29
CA GLU A 80 -25.26 17.29 16.61
C GLU A 80 -24.23 18.41 16.44
N VAL A 81 -24.34 19.48 17.20
CA VAL A 81 -23.32 20.52 17.24
C VAL A 81 -22.27 20.10 18.27
N VAL A 82 -21.07 19.76 17.80
CA VAL A 82 -19.94 19.36 18.64
C VAL A 82 -19.31 20.62 19.26
N HIS A 83 -18.97 21.60 18.43
CA HIS A 83 -18.45 22.89 18.87
C HIS A 83 -19.20 24.03 18.20
N ALA A 84 -19.92 24.83 19.01
CA ALA A 84 -20.67 25.98 18.51
C ALA A 84 -19.79 27.16 18.10
N ASP A 85 -18.55 27.20 18.56
CA ASP A 85 -17.49 28.13 18.17
C ASP A 85 -16.17 27.37 18.16
N LEU A 86 -15.80 26.91 16.96
CA LEU A 86 -14.64 26.04 16.81
C LEU A 86 -13.31 26.78 17.02
N VAL A 87 -13.24 28.05 16.60
CA VAL A 87 -12.08 28.91 16.86
C VAL A 87 -11.88 29.11 18.36
N ALA A 88 -12.96 29.50 19.07
CA ALA A 88 -12.90 29.68 20.54
C ALA A 88 -12.56 28.37 21.27
N PHE A 89 -13.05 27.22 20.76
CA PHE A 89 -12.70 25.92 21.31
C PHE A 89 -11.18 25.68 21.20
N TYR A 90 -10.58 25.83 20.02
CA TYR A 90 -9.13 25.65 19.86
C TYR A 90 -8.34 26.63 20.70
N GLN A 91 -8.67 27.92 20.64
CA GLN A 91 -8.01 28.95 21.46
C GLN A 91 -8.09 28.71 22.98
N SER A 92 -9.13 28.00 23.45
CA SER A 92 -9.26 27.64 24.86
C SER A 92 -8.20 26.64 25.34
N ARG A 93 -7.59 25.88 24.41
CA ARG A 93 -6.59 24.83 24.65
C ARG A 93 -5.14 25.29 24.40
N LEU A 94 -4.98 26.50 23.89
CA LEU A 94 -3.69 27.09 23.51
C LEU A 94 -3.16 28.07 24.56
N ASP A 95 -1.86 28.37 24.53
CA ASP A 95 -1.22 29.33 25.43
C ASP A 95 -1.58 30.77 25.04
N LYS A 96 -2.47 31.40 25.82
CA LYS A 96 -2.96 32.76 25.56
C LYS A 96 -1.89 33.85 25.73
N THR A 97 -0.70 33.49 26.19
CA THR A 97 0.41 34.43 26.41
C THR A 97 1.41 34.44 25.26
N LYS A 98 1.22 33.51 24.30
CA LYS A 98 2.08 33.35 23.10
C LYS A 98 1.28 33.64 21.83
N ASP A 99 1.97 34.21 20.85
CA ASP A 99 1.42 34.32 19.51
C ASP A 99 1.13 32.91 18.96
N MET A 100 0.12 32.77 18.11
CA MET A 100 -0.39 31.51 17.57
C MET A 100 -0.60 30.41 18.63
N GLY A 101 -0.76 30.82 19.92
CA GLY A 101 -1.06 29.89 21.02
C GLY A 101 0.05 28.93 21.39
N GLY A 102 1.27 29.18 20.98
CA GLY A 102 2.45 28.33 21.20
C GLY A 102 2.98 27.64 19.96
N TYR A 103 2.28 27.71 18.85
CA TYR A 103 2.80 27.34 17.53
C TYR A 103 3.64 28.48 16.97
N HIS A 104 4.64 28.15 16.12
CA HIS A 104 5.45 29.18 15.46
C HIS A 104 4.61 30.00 14.49
N THR A 105 4.71 31.32 14.57
CA THR A 105 4.28 32.22 13.51
C THR A 105 5.14 32.01 12.25
N TYR A 106 4.68 32.46 11.07
CA TYR A 106 5.49 32.41 9.87
C TYR A 106 6.86 33.09 10.07
N SER A 107 6.91 34.24 10.73
CA SER A 107 8.15 34.96 11.03
C SER A 107 9.07 34.17 11.99
N GLU A 108 8.52 33.44 12.94
CA GLU A 108 9.30 32.62 13.88
C GLU A 108 9.87 31.37 13.18
N VAL A 109 9.12 30.76 12.25
CA VAL A 109 9.67 29.70 11.38
C VAL A 109 10.89 30.20 10.63
N MET A 110 10.80 31.39 9.99
CA MET A 110 11.92 31.99 9.29
C MET A 110 13.11 32.28 10.20
N THR A 111 12.84 32.70 11.44
CA THR A 111 13.87 32.94 12.46
C THR A 111 14.51 31.63 12.94
N ALA A 112 13.74 30.54 13.03
CA ALA A 112 14.27 29.23 13.37
C ALA A 112 15.24 28.73 12.29
N LEU A 113 14.87 28.83 11.00
CA LEU A 113 15.75 28.46 9.88
C LEU A 113 17.04 29.31 9.85
N ASP A 114 16.92 30.62 10.10
CA ASP A 114 18.13 31.51 10.19
C ASP A 114 19.02 31.10 11.38
N SER A 115 18.41 30.71 12.51
CA SER A 115 19.15 30.26 13.69
C SER A 115 19.85 28.93 13.45
N MET A 116 19.20 27.96 12.79
CA MET A 116 19.82 26.71 12.38
C MET A 116 21.03 26.95 11.50
N HIS A 117 20.93 27.82 10.48
CA HIS A 117 22.05 28.12 9.61
C HIS A 117 23.16 28.87 10.34
N MET A 118 22.82 29.78 11.23
CA MET A 118 23.82 30.51 12.02
C MET A 118 24.63 29.59 12.96
N LEU A 119 23.95 28.58 13.56
CA LEU A 119 24.59 27.66 14.49
C LEU A 119 25.33 26.53 13.79
N TYR A 120 24.78 26.06 12.65
CA TYR A 120 25.29 24.91 11.88
C TYR A 120 25.56 25.25 10.40
N PRO A 121 26.39 26.25 10.09
CA PRO A 121 26.58 26.77 8.72
C PRO A 121 27.25 25.76 7.77
N THR A 122 27.87 24.72 8.30
CA THR A 122 28.48 23.64 7.51
C THR A 122 27.58 22.47 7.22
N LEU A 123 26.44 22.40 7.91
CA LEU A 123 25.45 21.31 7.75
C LEU A 123 24.16 21.80 7.08
N THR A 124 24.03 23.08 6.79
CA THR A 124 22.78 23.65 6.26
C THR A 124 23.05 24.59 5.08
N SER A 125 22.14 24.58 4.09
CA SER A 125 22.18 25.51 2.96
C SER A 125 21.83 26.97 3.35
N GLY A 126 21.19 27.17 4.51
CA GLY A 126 20.42 28.37 4.77
C GLY A 126 19.12 28.38 3.98
N LYS A 127 18.30 29.43 4.15
CA LYS A 127 17.05 29.59 3.42
C LYS A 127 17.29 29.80 1.92
N MET A 128 16.62 29.02 1.08
CA MET A 128 16.65 29.13 -0.37
C MET A 128 15.29 29.61 -0.86
N ASP A 129 15.25 30.74 -1.54
CA ASP A 129 14.06 31.23 -2.23
C ASP A 129 13.78 30.34 -3.45
N ILE A 130 12.70 29.50 -3.38
CA ILE A 130 12.31 28.63 -4.48
C ILE A 130 11.18 29.21 -5.32
N GLY A 131 10.64 30.36 -4.94
CA GLY A 131 9.60 31.10 -5.63
C GLY A 131 8.59 31.74 -4.69
N HIS A 132 7.53 32.30 -5.27
CA HIS A 132 6.57 33.11 -4.56
C HIS A 132 5.16 32.54 -4.65
N SER A 133 4.40 32.70 -3.56
CA SER A 133 2.97 32.41 -3.48
C SER A 133 2.12 33.44 -4.24
N LEU A 134 0.80 33.31 -4.18
CA LEU A 134 -0.13 34.21 -4.83
C LEU A 134 -0.07 35.68 -4.31
N GLU A 135 0.14 35.86 -2.99
CA GLU A 135 0.24 37.18 -2.33
C GLU A 135 1.69 37.67 -2.22
N ASP A 136 2.60 37.08 -3.04
CA ASP A 136 4.03 37.43 -3.13
C ASP A 136 4.87 37.08 -1.89
N SER A 137 4.38 36.14 -1.06
CA SER A 137 5.17 35.57 0.04
C SER A 137 6.17 34.55 -0.52
N ILE A 138 7.42 34.60 -0.03
CA ILE A 138 8.46 33.66 -0.48
C ILE A 138 8.20 32.28 0.11
N ILE A 139 8.27 31.26 -0.75
CA ILE A 139 8.30 29.86 -0.32
C ILE A 139 9.76 29.46 -0.19
N TRP A 140 10.14 29.02 1.02
CA TRP A 140 11.51 28.75 1.36
C TRP A 140 11.79 27.25 1.42
N ALA A 141 12.84 26.80 0.74
CA ALA A 141 13.45 25.50 0.96
C ALA A 141 14.68 25.61 1.87
N PHE A 142 15.03 24.51 2.54
CA PHE A 142 16.17 24.41 3.44
C PHE A 142 16.76 23.00 3.34
N LYS A 143 18.07 22.89 3.12
CA LYS A 143 18.78 21.60 3.02
C LYS A 143 19.60 21.35 4.28
N ILE A 144 19.58 20.11 4.78
CA ILE A 144 20.49 19.58 5.80
C ILE A 144 21.29 18.44 5.16
N SER A 145 22.62 18.52 5.17
CA SER A 145 23.58 17.54 4.66
C SER A 145 24.97 17.96 5.14
N ASP A 146 25.96 17.09 5.13
CA ASP A 146 27.34 17.40 5.46
C ASP A 146 28.04 18.34 4.42
N ASN A 147 27.50 18.34 3.17
CA ASN A 147 27.94 19.26 2.09
C ASN A 147 26.76 20.07 1.52
N PRO A 148 26.12 20.97 2.30
CA PRO A 148 24.83 21.56 1.93
C PRO A 148 24.88 22.47 0.69
N GLY A 149 26.07 22.90 0.27
CA GLY A 149 26.30 23.73 -0.93
C GLY A 149 26.56 22.93 -2.20
N VAL A 150 26.61 21.62 -2.13
CA VAL A 150 26.91 20.71 -3.25
C VAL A 150 25.70 19.81 -3.49
N ASP A 151 25.46 19.48 -4.75
CA ASP A 151 24.52 18.45 -5.18
C ASP A 151 25.34 17.15 -5.29
N GLU A 152 25.12 16.21 -4.37
CA GLU A 152 25.89 14.98 -4.25
C GLU A 152 25.12 13.81 -4.87
N ASP A 153 25.81 12.72 -5.18
CA ASP A 153 25.17 11.47 -5.63
C ASP A 153 24.64 10.67 -4.42
N GLU A 154 23.74 11.32 -3.66
CA GLU A 154 23.13 10.80 -2.46
C GLU A 154 21.61 10.79 -2.60
N PRO A 155 20.90 9.86 -1.93
CA PRO A 155 19.45 9.86 -1.93
C PRO A 155 18.88 11.15 -1.32
N GLU A 156 17.96 11.77 -2.05
CA GLU A 156 17.27 12.98 -1.63
C GLU A 156 15.91 12.65 -1.01
N VAL A 157 15.59 13.29 0.13
CA VAL A 157 14.31 13.16 0.80
C VAL A 157 13.64 14.51 0.93
N PHE A 158 12.39 14.59 0.56
CA PHE A 158 11.59 15.81 0.63
C PHE A 158 10.62 15.78 1.82
N TYR A 159 10.63 16.82 2.62
CA TYR A 159 9.72 17.00 3.76
C TYR A 159 9.01 18.34 3.61
N ASN A 160 7.69 18.33 3.63
CA ASN A 160 6.89 19.52 3.58
C ASN A 160 5.75 19.52 4.58
N SER A 161 5.16 20.69 4.81
CA SER A 161 3.99 20.86 5.67
C SER A 161 3.20 22.13 5.34
N LEU A 162 2.11 22.36 6.05
CA LEU A 162 1.25 23.54 5.89
C LEU A 162 0.79 23.81 4.44
N ILE A 163 0.50 22.72 3.69
CA ILE A 163 -0.26 22.85 2.43
C ILE A 163 -1.69 23.33 2.75
N HIS A 164 -2.25 22.85 3.87
CA HIS A 164 -3.45 23.41 4.48
C HIS A 164 -3.10 24.32 5.65
N ALA A 165 -3.53 25.56 5.57
CA ALA A 165 -3.08 26.62 6.47
C ALA A 165 -3.57 26.50 7.94
N ARG A 166 -4.47 25.59 8.23
CA ARG A 166 -5.02 25.34 9.58
C ARG A 166 -4.38 24.14 10.29
N GLU A 167 -3.29 23.58 9.74
CA GLU A 167 -2.66 22.34 10.18
C GLU A 167 -1.21 22.56 10.66
N PRO A 168 -0.97 23.32 11.72
CA PRO A 168 0.38 23.72 12.09
C PRO A 168 1.22 22.63 12.77
N ALA A 169 0.62 21.52 13.25
CA ALA A 169 1.38 20.49 13.97
C ALA A 169 2.43 19.82 13.07
N GLY A 170 2.15 19.64 11.76
CA GLY A 170 3.13 19.13 10.81
C GLY A 170 4.39 19.99 10.70
N MET A 171 4.23 21.31 10.71
CA MET A 171 5.34 22.25 10.71
C MET A 171 6.20 22.13 11.99
N GLU A 172 5.57 22.02 13.16
CA GLU A 172 6.30 21.84 14.42
C GLU A 172 7.09 20.53 14.44
N VAL A 173 6.50 19.43 13.93
CA VAL A 173 7.20 18.16 13.76
C VAL A 173 8.44 18.30 12.87
N LEU A 174 8.33 19.01 11.75
CA LEU A 174 9.48 19.23 10.87
C LEU A 174 10.56 20.08 11.53
N LEU A 175 10.21 21.19 12.18
CA LEU A 175 11.18 22.03 12.88
C LEU A 175 11.90 21.25 13.99
N TYR A 176 11.17 20.43 14.75
CA TYR A 176 11.74 19.59 15.79
C TYR A 176 12.71 18.55 15.21
N PHE A 177 12.34 17.89 14.11
CA PHE A 177 13.18 16.92 13.40
C PHE A 177 14.46 17.57 12.86
N MET A 178 14.37 18.75 12.24
CA MET A 178 15.51 19.51 11.76
C MET A 178 16.47 19.86 12.90
N TRP A 179 15.96 20.37 14.03
CA TRP A 179 16.78 20.64 15.22
C TRP A 179 17.42 19.36 15.76
N TYR A 180 16.68 18.24 15.81
CA TYR A 180 17.23 16.97 16.29
C TYR A 180 18.43 16.53 15.45
N LEU A 181 18.34 16.57 14.14
CA LEU A 181 19.44 16.21 13.23
C LEU A 181 20.68 17.06 13.50
N LEU A 182 20.50 18.38 13.62
CA LEU A 182 21.60 19.32 13.80
C LEU A 182 22.23 19.22 15.20
N ASP A 183 21.43 19.18 16.25
CA ASP A 183 21.90 19.15 17.64
C ASP A 183 22.57 17.81 18.01
N ASN A 184 22.22 16.72 17.29
CA ASN A 184 22.75 15.38 17.58
C ASN A 184 23.78 14.90 16.54
N TYR A 185 24.11 15.69 15.54
CA TYR A 185 25.19 15.38 14.61
C TYR A 185 26.53 15.16 15.34
N GLY A 186 27.21 14.06 15.04
CA GLY A 186 28.44 13.64 15.70
C GLY A 186 28.27 13.00 17.08
N THR A 187 27.03 12.89 17.61
CA THR A 187 26.73 12.28 18.92
C THR A 187 25.75 11.13 18.82
N ASP A 188 24.71 11.26 18.04
CA ASP A 188 23.79 10.17 17.66
C ASP A 188 24.25 9.54 16.35
N SER A 189 24.33 8.20 16.29
CA SER A 189 24.89 7.48 15.15
C SER A 189 23.98 7.56 13.93
N LEU A 190 22.65 7.48 14.13
CA LEU A 190 21.71 7.54 13.02
C LEU A 190 21.58 8.96 12.46
N ALA A 191 21.43 9.97 13.32
CA ALA A 191 21.40 11.36 12.88
C ALA A 191 22.67 11.74 12.13
N THR A 192 23.85 11.28 12.59
CA THR A 192 25.13 11.51 11.90
C THR A 192 25.15 10.82 10.55
N TYR A 193 24.76 9.53 10.50
CA TYR A 193 24.70 8.76 9.25
C TYR A 193 23.77 9.43 8.22
N LEU A 194 22.60 9.87 8.65
CA LEU A 194 21.64 10.51 7.75
C LEU A 194 22.17 11.82 7.16
N VAL A 195 22.80 12.66 7.98
CA VAL A 195 23.37 13.92 7.52
C VAL A 195 24.59 13.71 6.62
N ASP A 196 25.37 12.63 6.85
CA ASP A 196 26.56 12.28 6.06
C ASP A 196 26.23 11.51 4.76
N ASN A 197 24.98 11.00 4.58
CA ASN A 197 24.64 10.11 3.46
C ASN A 197 23.29 10.42 2.80
N ARG A 198 22.67 11.55 3.11
CA ARG A 198 21.39 11.99 2.53
C ARG A 198 21.38 13.49 2.29
N GLU A 199 20.67 13.89 1.27
CA GLU A 199 20.24 15.26 1.09
C GLU A 199 18.83 15.46 1.62
N LEU A 200 18.71 16.01 2.84
CA LEU A 200 17.41 16.21 3.49
C LEU A 200 16.89 17.62 3.20
N TRP A 201 15.80 17.70 2.44
CA TRP A 201 15.20 18.94 1.99
C TRP A 201 13.88 19.24 2.67
N PHE A 202 13.70 20.46 3.14
CA PHE A 202 12.54 20.89 3.92
C PHE A 202 11.88 22.12 3.31
N VAL A 203 10.53 22.07 3.17
CA VAL A 203 9.68 23.22 2.88
C VAL A 203 8.61 23.30 3.99
N PRO A 204 8.92 23.94 5.14
CA PRO A 204 8.03 23.90 6.31
C PRO A 204 6.70 24.62 6.10
N VAL A 205 6.59 25.55 5.14
CA VAL A 205 5.37 26.32 4.88
C VAL A 205 5.10 26.40 3.37
N VAL A 206 4.27 25.50 2.86
CA VAL A 206 3.86 25.47 1.43
C VAL A 206 2.83 26.56 1.12
N ASN A 207 1.94 26.87 2.07
CA ASN A 207 0.86 27.85 1.92
C ASN A 207 1.06 29.05 2.87
N PRO A 208 2.08 29.90 2.64
CA PRO A 208 2.32 31.05 3.52
C PRO A 208 1.16 32.05 3.53
N ASP A 209 0.45 32.23 2.42
CA ASP A 209 -0.66 33.18 2.32
C ASP A 209 -1.82 32.78 3.24
N GLY A 210 -2.22 31.50 3.22
CA GLY A 210 -3.26 31.00 4.08
C GLY A 210 -2.86 31.00 5.55
N TYR A 211 -1.59 30.65 5.86
CA TYR A 211 -1.09 30.64 7.24
C TYR A 211 -1.02 32.03 7.84
N CYS A 212 -0.44 33.00 7.11
CA CYS A 212 -0.41 34.40 7.53
C CYS A 212 -1.82 35.01 7.66
N TYR A 213 -2.79 34.53 6.86
CA TYR A 213 -4.18 34.95 7.00
C TYR A 213 -4.78 34.46 8.33
N ASN A 214 -4.51 33.20 8.75
CA ASN A 214 -4.92 32.71 10.06
C ASN A 214 -4.22 33.50 11.18
N GLU A 215 -2.90 33.71 11.08
CA GLU A 215 -2.12 34.51 12.03
C GLU A 215 -2.68 35.93 12.23
N TYR A 216 -3.06 36.58 11.14
CA TYR A 216 -3.61 37.93 11.19
C TYR A 216 -5.01 38.00 11.83
N ASN A 217 -5.90 37.04 11.51
CA ASN A 217 -7.27 37.06 12.00
C ASN A 217 -7.42 36.44 13.38
N ASP A 218 -6.62 35.39 13.66
CA ASP A 218 -6.64 34.59 14.90
C ASP A 218 -5.25 34.51 15.51
N PRO A 219 -4.67 35.64 15.98
CA PRO A 219 -3.28 35.70 16.46
C PRO A 219 -3.03 34.83 17.70
N GLY A 220 -4.06 34.37 18.39
CA GLY A 220 -3.97 33.40 19.47
C GLY A 220 -3.98 31.94 19.00
N GLY A 221 -3.88 31.69 17.68
CA GLY A 221 -4.04 30.37 17.08
C GLY A 221 -5.50 29.95 16.89
N GLY A 222 -5.73 28.75 16.40
CA GLY A 222 -7.07 28.20 16.19
C GLY A 222 -7.79 28.70 14.93
N GLY A 223 -7.10 29.42 14.04
CA GLY A 223 -7.66 29.90 12.80
C GLY A 223 -8.06 28.75 11.86
N MET A 224 -9.24 28.84 11.25
CA MET A 224 -9.82 27.73 10.49
C MET A 224 -9.70 27.85 8.97
N TRP A 225 -8.94 28.82 8.47
CA TRP A 225 -8.69 28.95 7.03
C TRP A 225 -7.78 27.83 6.53
N ARG A 226 -8.27 27.05 5.55
CA ARG A 226 -7.59 25.88 4.98
C ARG A 226 -6.82 26.19 3.68
N LYS A 227 -7.53 26.83 2.72
CA LYS A 227 -7.12 27.00 1.32
C LYS A 227 -6.06 28.12 1.15
N ASN A 228 -5.62 28.38 -0.10
CA ASN A 228 -4.86 29.59 -0.39
C ASN A 228 -5.76 30.84 -0.42
N ARG A 229 -5.26 32.00 -0.89
CA ARG A 229 -6.00 33.29 -0.85
C ARG A 229 -6.45 33.78 -2.22
N ARG A 230 -6.66 32.87 -3.19
CA ARG A 230 -7.16 33.28 -4.52
C ARG A 230 -8.64 33.63 -4.47
N PHE A 231 -8.98 34.81 -4.98
CA PHE A 231 -10.38 35.12 -5.27
C PHE A 231 -10.80 34.49 -6.59
N CYS A 232 -11.83 33.67 -6.60
CA CYS A 232 -12.31 32.92 -7.75
C CYS A 232 -13.73 33.33 -8.23
N GLY A 233 -14.13 34.57 -7.93
CA GLY A 233 -15.37 35.19 -8.43
C GLY A 233 -16.55 35.14 -7.47
N THR A 234 -16.91 34.00 -6.93
CA THR A 234 -17.97 33.80 -5.92
C THR A 234 -17.43 33.64 -4.51
N GLY A 235 -16.27 33.00 -4.37
CA GLY A 235 -15.64 32.70 -3.10
C GLY A 235 -14.12 32.93 -3.09
N TRP A 236 -13.47 32.36 -2.09
CA TRP A 236 -12.03 32.50 -1.87
C TRP A 236 -11.36 31.16 -1.64
N GLY A 237 -10.19 31.02 -2.24
CA GLY A 237 -9.24 29.94 -1.98
C GLY A 237 -9.44 28.74 -2.91
N ILE A 238 -8.28 28.15 -3.22
CA ILE A 238 -8.15 26.87 -3.90
C ILE A 238 -7.49 25.92 -2.90
N ASP A 239 -7.98 24.69 -2.82
CA ASP A 239 -7.36 23.63 -2.05
C ASP A 239 -6.07 23.19 -2.77
N LEU A 240 -4.93 23.52 -2.17
CA LEU A 240 -3.63 23.22 -2.78
C LEU A 240 -3.35 21.72 -2.85
N ASN A 241 -3.99 20.90 -1.99
CA ASN A 241 -3.91 19.44 -2.07
C ASN A 241 -5.02 18.80 -2.92
N ARG A 242 -5.57 19.57 -3.87
CA ARG A 242 -6.44 19.15 -4.98
C ARG A 242 -5.95 19.72 -6.31
N ASN A 243 -4.80 20.43 -6.32
CA ASN A 243 -4.34 21.22 -7.46
C ASN A 243 -3.13 20.62 -8.20
N TRP A 244 -2.72 19.37 -7.86
CA TRP A 244 -1.62 18.64 -8.49
C TRP A 244 -2.06 17.91 -9.77
N GLY A 245 -1.09 17.51 -10.63
CA GLY A 245 -1.37 17.11 -12.01
C GLY A 245 -1.94 15.72 -12.19
N TYR A 246 -1.48 14.75 -11.38
CA TYR A 246 -1.90 13.34 -11.56
C TYR A 246 -3.37 13.18 -11.20
N MET A 247 -4.15 12.61 -12.12
CA MET A 247 -5.61 12.42 -11.99
C MET A 247 -6.38 13.66 -11.52
N TRP A 248 -5.87 14.86 -11.81
CA TRP A 248 -6.57 16.11 -11.50
C TRP A 248 -7.93 16.17 -12.17
N GLY A 249 -8.97 16.38 -11.36
CA GLY A 249 -10.36 16.42 -11.87
C GLY A 249 -10.83 15.10 -12.47
N TYR A 250 -10.30 13.98 -11.96
CA TYR A 250 -10.68 12.61 -12.36
C TYR A 250 -12.20 12.44 -12.27
N ASP A 251 -12.77 12.87 -11.16
CA ASP A 251 -14.20 12.98 -10.93
C ASP A 251 -14.53 14.21 -10.06
N ASP A 252 -15.80 14.35 -9.70
CA ASP A 252 -16.26 15.40 -8.79
C ASP A 252 -16.49 14.86 -7.36
N GLU A 253 -16.09 13.62 -7.03
CA GLU A 253 -16.16 13.05 -5.68
C GLU A 253 -14.92 13.41 -4.87
N GLY A 254 -13.72 13.15 -5.38
CA GLY A 254 -12.43 13.40 -4.70
C GLY A 254 -11.99 14.87 -4.70
N SER A 255 -12.64 15.76 -5.47
CA SER A 255 -12.39 17.20 -5.47
C SER A 255 -13.55 17.97 -6.11
N SER A 256 -13.79 19.20 -5.67
CA SER A 256 -14.88 20.02 -6.21
C SER A 256 -14.47 20.90 -7.40
N PRO A 257 -15.33 21.05 -8.42
CA PRO A 257 -15.18 22.05 -9.46
C PRO A 257 -15.69 23.45 -9.07
N TYR A 258 -16.26 23.61 -7.87
CA TYR A 258 -16.93 24.84 -7.45
C TYR A 258 -16.09 25.66 -6.47
N CYS A 259 -15.92 26.94 -6.75
CA CYS A 259 -15.06 27.86 -6.00
C CYS A 259 -15.41 27.98 -4.51
N ASP A 260 -16.70 27.91 -4.17
CA ASP A 260 -17.17 28.10 -2.80
C ASP A 260 -16.89 26.87 -1.91
N ASP A 261 -16.60 25.72 -2.52
CA ASP A 261 -16.39 24.48 -1.79
C ASP A 261 -15.01 24.40 -1.13
N PRO A 262 -14.90 23.73 0.01
CA PRO A 262 -13.64 23.54 0.73
C PRO A 262 -12.55 22.81 -0.05
N THR A 263 -12.96 21.87 -0.93
CA THR A 263 -12.07 21.01 -1.75
C THR A 263 -11.94 21.50 -3.21
N TYR A 264 -12.17 22.79 -3.45
CA TYR A 264 -12.09 23.37 -4.80
C TYR A 264 -10.70 23.21 -5.41
N ARG A 265 -10.62 22.49 -6.55
CA ARG A 265 -9.38 22.07 -7.22
C ARG A 265 -8.72 23.13 -8.10
N GLY A 266 -9.38 24.30 -8.30
CA GLY A 266 -8.91 25.32 -9.23
C GLY A 266 -9.41 25.13 -10.66
N GLU A 267 -8.95 26.01 -11.58
CA GLU A 267 -9.39 26.01 -12.98
C GLU A 267 -8.62 24.96 -13.84
N SER A 268 -7.45 24.57 -13.40
CA SER A 268 -6.60 23.55 -14.03
C SER A 268 -5.61 22.98 -13.01
N ALA A 269 -5.04 21.84 -13.33
CA ALA A 269 -3.88 21.33 -12.59
C ALA A 269 -2.80 22.41 -12.52
N PHE A 270 -2.18 22.56 -11.35
CA PHE A 270 -1.15 23.57 -11.09
C PHE A 270 -1.59 25.01 -11.45
N SER A 271 -2.86 25.34 -11.26
CA SER A 271 -3.31 26.73 -11.47
C SER A 271 -2.71 27.70 -10.47
N GLU A 272 -2.23 27.22 -9.31
CA GLU A 272 -1.78 28.05 -8.21
C GLU A 272 -0.26 28.22 -8.16
N PRO A 273 0.23 29.46 -7.90
CA PRO A 273 1.66 29.72 -7.81
C PRO A 273 2.36 28.84 -6.79
N ALA A 274 1.78 28.58 -5.62
CA ALA A 274 2.40 27.75 -4.58
C ALA A 274 2.63 26.31 -5.06
N THR A 275 1.63 25.67 -5.70
CA THR A 275 1.81 24.31 -6.24
C THR A 275 2.78 24.29 -7.44
N GLN A 276 2.80 25.34 -8.26
CA GLN A 276 3.79 25.47 -9.35
C GLN A 276 5.22 25.55 -8.79
N VAL A 277 5.43 26.37 -7.77
CA VAL A 277 6.74 26.58 -7.13
C VAL A 277 7.26 25.26 -6.54
N VAL A 278 6.43 24.55 -5.75
CA VAL A 278 6.86 23.30 -5.14
C VAL A 278 7.04 22.20 -6.20
N ARG A 279 6.16 22.11 -7.20
CA ARG A 279 6.35 21.22 -8.37
C ARG A 279 7.70 21.47 -9.05
N ASP A 280 7.98 22.73 -9.41
CA ASP A 280 9.20 23.09 -10.15
C ASP A 280 10.46 22.82 -9.31
N PHE A 281 10.36 22.99 -8.00
CA PHE A 281 11.41 22.59 -7.06
C PHE A 281 11.61 21.06 -7.07
N ILE A 282 10.54 20.27 -6.92
CA ILE A 282 10.60 18.79 -6.97
C ILE A 282 11.19 18.33 -8.31
N LEU A 283 10.76 18.89 -9.44
CA LEU A 283 11.27 18.56 -10.78
C LEU A 283 12.74 18.94 -10.99
N SER A 284 13.28 19.85 -10.18
CA SER A 284 14.70 20.25 -10.23
C SER A 284 15.63 19.33 -9.43
N ARG A 285 15.10 18.35 -8.73
CA ARG A 285 15.78 17.44 -7.81
C ARG A 285 15.54 15.98 -8.21
N ASN A 286 16.20 15.04 -7.48
CA ASN A 286 16.05 13.59 -7.68
C ASN A 286 15.52 12.92 -6.41
N PHE A 287 14.41 13.43 -5.89
CA PHE A 287 13.82 12.89 -4.67
C PHE A 287 13.44 11.42 -4.83
N VAL A 288 13.84 10.60 -3.87
CA VAL A 288 13.46 9.17 -3.77
C VAL A 288 12.19 9.03 -2.96
N MET A 289 12.08 9.79 -1.88
CA MET A 289 10.96 9.72 -0.92
C MET A 289 10.50 11.11 -0.50
N SER A 290 9.21 11.24 -0.14
CA SER A 290 8.61 12.48 0.35
C SER A 290 7.66 12.27 1.52
N LEU A 291 7.66 13.17 2.50
CA LEU A 291 6.67 13.24 3.59
C LEU A 291 5.92 14.56 3.55
N ASP A 292 4.60 14.47 3.28
CA ASP A 292 3.67 15.59 3.22
C ASP A 292 2.86 15.66 4.52
N ASN A 293 3.31 16.46 5.50
CA ASN A 293 2.73 16.46 6.84
C ASN A 293 1.43 17.25 6.91
N HIS A 294 0.37 16.59 7.33
CA HIS A 294 -0.99 17.07 7.54
C HIS A 294 -1.43 16.96 9.01
N CYS A 295 -2.64 17.36 9.32
CA CYS A 295 -3.43 17.12 10.52
C CYS A 295 -4.91 16.95 10.10
N HIS A 296 -5.64 16.00 10.67
CA HIS A 296 -5.36 15.09 11.77
C HIS A 296 -6.06 13.73 11.54
N GLY A 297 -5.69 12.71 12.32
CA GLY A 297 -6.39 11.41 12.26
C GLY A 297 -5.58 10.22 12.74
N ASP A 298 -4.30 10.43 13.12
CA ASP A 298 -3.33 9.34 13.41
C ASP A 298 -3.20 8.35 12.23
N TRP A 299 -3.20 8.89 10.99
CA TRP A 299 -3.04 8.11 9.75
C TRP A 299 -1.65 8.27 9.14
N LEU A 300 -1.21 7.25 8.39
CA LEU A 300 -0.13 7.30 7.42
C LEU A 300 -0.75 7.02 6.06
N LEU A 301 -1.12 8.09 5.34
CA LEU A 301 -1.83 7.97 4.07
C LEU A 301 -0.85 7.64 2.95
N ILE A 302 -1.21 6.61 2.15
CA ILE A 302 -0.42 6.12 1.02
C ILE A 302 -1.23 6.23 -0.30
N PRO A 303 -0.57 6.32 -1.47
CA PRO A 303 -1.25 6.26 -2.77
C PRO A 303 -1.97 4.90 -3.00
N TRP A 304 -3.02 4.83 -3.82
CA TRP A 304 -3.65 5.97 -4.51
C TRP A 304 -4.74 6.60 -3.65
N GLY A 305 -4.86 7.92 -3.75
CA GLY A 305 -5.97 8.65 -3.14
C GLY A 305 -7.16 8.82 -4.09
N TYR A 306 -6.92 8.88 -5.42
CA TYR A 306 -7.90 9.36 -6.40
C TYR A 306 -9.03 8.37 -6.72
N ASP A 307 -8.88 7.09 -6.49
CA ASP A 307 -9.85 6.04 -6.80
C ASP A 307 -9.70 4.86 -5.82
N TYR A 308 -10.67 3.99 -5.75
CA TYR A 308 -10.73 2.79 -4.90
C TYR A 308 -9.84 1.65 -5.46
N ILE A 309 -8.58 1.96 -5.71
CA ILE A 309 -7.58 1.03 -6.26
C ILE A 309 -6.24 1.15 -5.52
N TYR A 310 -5.46 0.10 -5.53
CA TYR A 310 -4.11 0.10 -5.00
C TYR A 310 -3.06 0.37 -6.09
N THR A 311 -1.90 0.89 -5.69
CA THR A 311 -0.73 1.02 -6.57
C THR A 311 -0.13 -0.34 -6.91
N ALA A 312 0.73 -0.39 -7.92
CA ALA A 312 1.53 -1.58 -8.20
C ALA A 312 2.51 -1.90 -7.05
N ASP A 313 3.00 -0.87 -6.37
CA ASP A 313 3.94 -0.96 -5.24
C ASP A 313 3.21 -0.86 -3.89
N HIS A 314 1.94 -1.26 -3.81
CA HIS A 314 1.14 -1.16 -2.59
C HIS A 314 1.80 -1.82 -1.38
N ASP A 315 2.36 -3.02 -1.59
CA ASP A 315 3.03 -3.76 -0.51
C ASP A 315 4.26 -3.00 0.01
N LEU A 316 5.00 -2.30 -0.86
CA LEU A 316 6.12 -1.43 -0.46
C LEU A 316 5.63 -0.25 0.40
N PHE A 317 4.60 0.48 -0.06
CA PHE A 317 4.01 1.58 0.70
C PHE A 317 3.49 1.12 2.06
N ARG A 318 2.79 -0.02 2.09
CA ARG A 318 2.28 -0.63 3.33
C ARG A 318 3.42 -0.98 4.28
N ALA A 319 4.46 -1.68 3.82
CA ALA A 319 5.59 -2.09 4.65
C ALA A 319 6.32 -0.89 5.27
N ILE A 320 6.55 0.19 4.49
CA ILE A 320 7.15 1.43 4.99
C ILE A 320 6.25 2.06 6.05
N ALA A 321 4.97 2.26 5.74
CA ALA A 321 4.02 2.90 6.66
C ALA A 321 3.81 2.07 7.94
N GLU A 322 3.74 0.74 7.84
CA GLU A 322 3.65 -0.17 9.01
C GLU A 322 4.89 -0.10 9.89
N SER A 323 6.08 -0.01 9.29
CA SER A 323 7.32 0.18 10.05
C SER A 323 7.39 1.52 10.78
N MET A 324 6.86 2.59 10.17
CA MET A 324 6.69 3.88 10.84
C MET A 324 5.66 3.78 11.98
N ALA A 325 4.56 3.06 11.76
CA ALA A 325 3.47 2.87 12.73
C ALA A 325 3.92 2.14 14.02
N VAL A 326 4.95 1.30 13.95
CA VAL A 326 5.55 0.68 15.16
C VAL A 326 5.96 1.73 16.19
N PHE A 327 6.38 2.92 15.74
CA PHE A 327 6.86 3.97 16.64
C PHE A 327 5.77 4.94 17.08
N ASN A 328 4.85 5.34 16.19
CA ASN A 328 3.85 6.36 16.50
C ASN A 328 2.44 5.79 16.73
N GLY A 329 2.19 4.53 16.37
CA GLY A 329 0.89 3.89 16.52
C GLY A 329 -0.15 4.39 15.52
N TYR A 330 0.28 5.09 14.46
CA TYR A 330 -0.62 5.57 13.42
C TYR A 330 -1.07 4.41 12.53
N THR A 331 -2.19 4.57 11.84
CA THR A 331 -2.75 3.53 10.98
C THR A 331 -2.38 3.79 9.52
N PRO A 332 -1.65 2.88 8.84
CA PRO A 332 -1.45 2.94 7.41
C PRO A 332 -2.76 2.73 6.64
N ALA A 333 -3.06 3.61 5.68
CA ALA A 333 -4.25 3.49 4.85
C ALA A 333 -4.11 4.32 3.56
N THR A 334 -4.88 4.01 2.53
CA THR A 334 -5.14 4.97 1.44
C THR A 334 -6.14 6.05 1.91
N CYS A 335 -6.24 7.17 1.18
CA CYS A 335 -7.20 8.22 1.56
C CYS A 335 -8.64 7.69 1.63
N TRP A 336 -9.03 6.82 0.68
CA TRP A 336 -10.39 6.28 0.63
C TRP A 336 -10.65 5.20 1.70
N GLU A 337 -9.63 4.49 2.19
CA GLU A 337 -9.74 3.60 3.36
C GLU A 337 -9.88 4.40 4.66
N ALA A 338 -9.15 5.52 4.78
CA ALA A 338 -9.13 6.36 5.97
C ALA A 338 -10.36 7.26 6.07
N MET A 339 -10.74 7.91 4.96
CA MET A 339 -11.73 8.99 4.94
C MET A 339 -12.60 8.97 3.68
N TYR A 340 -12.05 9.39 2.53
CA TYR A 340 -12.75 9.53 1.25
C TYR A 340 -11.72 9.69 0.12
N PRO A 341 -12.08 9.46 -1.17
CA PRO A 341 -11.19 9.69 -2.30
C PRO A 341 -10.69 11.12 -2.40
N VAL A 342 -9.44 11.27 -2.86
CA VAL A 342 -8.74 12.55 -3.03
C VAL A 342 -8.07 12.59 -4.40
N ASN A 343 -8.61 13.30 -5.38
CA ASN A 343 -7.94 13.47 -6.67
C ASN A 343 -7.20 14.81 -6.77
N GLY A 344 -6.09 14.81 -7.51
CA GLY A 344 -5.19 15.96 -7.61
C GLY A 344 -4.41 16.23 -6.32
N GLY A 345 -4.13 15.20 -5.51
CA GLY A 345 -3.27 15.24 -4.33
C GLY A 345 -1.79 15.18 -4.66
N SER A 346 -0.93 15.65 -3.72
CA SER A 346 0.53 15.73 -3.89
C SER A 346 1.17 14.35 -4.03
N ILE A 347 0.93 13.44 -3.09
CA ILE A 347 1.57 12.11 -3.07
C ILE A 347 1.18 11.25 -4.28
N ASP A 348 -0.06 11.38 -4.78
CA ASP A 348 -0.46 10.70 -6.02
C ASP A 348 0.32 11.22 -7.23
N TRP A 349 0.59 12.53 -7.29
CA TRP A 349 1.39 13.11 -8.36
C TRP A 349 2.87 12.75 -8.24
N GLU A 350 3.43 12.79 -7.04
CA GLU A 350 4.81 12.44 -6.78
C GLU A 350 5.12 10.99 -7.18
N TYR A 351 4.23 10.07 -6.81
CA TYR A 351 4.40 8.68 -7.22
C TYR A 351 4.00 8.44 -8.68
N GLY A 352 2.84 8.91 -9.12
CA GLY A 352 2.29 8.61 -10.45
C GLY A 352 3.07 9.20 -11.62
N GLU A 353 3.66 10.37 -11.44
CA GLU A 353 4.44 11.05 -12.48
C GLU A 353 5.95 10.86 -12.32
N LEU A 354 6.45 10.70 -11.10
CA LEU A 354 7.89 10.75 -10.81
C LEU A 354 8.44 9.48 -10.16
N GLY A 355 7.58 8.59 -9.66
CA GLY A 355 7.99 7.38 -8.94
C GLY A 355 8.54 7.67 -7.55
N ILE A 356 8.30 8.87 -6.99
CA ILE A 356 8.69 9.23 -5.63
C ILE A 356 7.77 8.51 -4.66
N ILE A 357 8.33 7.84 -3.67
CA ILE A 357 7.57 7.17 -2.62
C ILE A 357 7.08 8.23 -1.63
N GLY A 358 5.85 8.70 -1.79
CA GLY A 358 5.23 9.74 -0.97
C GLY A 358 4.26 9.18 0.07
N ILE A 359 4.37 9.64 1.33
CA ILE A 359 3.44 9.32 2.41
C ILE A 359 2.96 10.62 3.06
N SER A 360 1.67 10.71 3.38
CA SER A 360 1.09 11.84 4.12
C SER A 360 0.73 11.43 5.56
N PRO A 361 1.54 11.77 6.56
CA PRO A 361 1.16 11.65 7.96
C PRO A 361 0.05 12.64 8.33
N GLU A 362 -1.04 12.17 8.92
CA GLU A 362 -2.11 12.96 9.54
C GLU A 362 -1.87 13.04 11.06
N ILE A 363 -1.13 14.06 11.47
CA ILE A 363 -0.54 14.18 12.80
C ILE A 363 -1.59 14.53 13.85
N GLY A 364 -1.69 13.70 14.90
CA GLY A 364 -2.64 13.85 16.01
C GLY A 364 -3.99 13.23 15.71
N ASN A 365 -4.70 12.86 16.75
CA ASN A 365 -5.98 12.15 16.66
C ASN A 365 -7.19 13.11 16.57
N SER A 366 -8.40 12.55 16.55
CA SER A 366 -9.65 13.32 16.50
C SER A 366 -9.86 14.26 17.68
N ASP A 367 -9.32 13.92 18.88
CA ASP A 367 -9.38 14.81 20.07
C ASP A 367 -8.38 15.97 19.95
N ASP A 368 -7.25 15.77 19.28
CA ASP A 368 -6.27 16.82 18.98
C ASP A 368 -6.85 17.83 17.98
N GLY A 369 -7.48 17.37 16.91
CA GLY A 369 -8.05 18.16 15.84
C GLY A 369 -7.01 18.95 15.05
N PHE A 370 -7.42 19.98 14.28
CA PHE A 370 -6.51 20.80 13.46
C PHE A 370 -5.48 21.61 14.26
N TRP A 371 -5.83 21.96 15.50
CA TRP A 371 -4.98 22.69 16.42
C TRP A 371 -4.85 21.90 17.73
N PRO A 372 -3.95 20.89 17.80
CA PRO A 372 -3.64 20.18 19.04
C PRO A 372 -3.40 21.14 20.21
N PRO A 373 -3.82 20.81 21.43
CA PRO A 373 -3.58 21.67 22.59
C PRO A 373 -2.07 21.91 22.79
N GLU A 374 -1.70 23.07 23.34
CA GLU A 374 -0.28 23.48 23.49
C GLU A 374 0.59 22.39 24.15
N TRP A 375 0.07 21.71 25.16
CA TRP A 375 0.80 20.64 25.85
C TRP A 375 1.02 19.38 24.99
N ARG A 376 0.32 19.24 23.86
CA ARG A 376 0.49 18.13 22.89
C ARG A 376 1.55 18.41 21.84
N ILE A 377 1.96 19.66 21.62
CA ILE A 377 2.90 20.02 20.55
C ILE A 377 4.18 19.21 20.67
N LEU A 378 4.89 19.28 21.81
CA LEU A 378 6.14 18.55 22.02
C LEU A 378 5.93 17.03 22.00
N PRO A 379 4.93 16.43 22.69
CA PRO A 379 4.67 14.99 22.56
C PRO A 379 4.41 14.50 21.13
N LEU A 380 3.73 15.26 20.28
CA LEU A 380 3.53 14.91 18.87
C LEU A 380 4.83 14.99 18.07
N CYS A 381 5.68 15.98 18.36
CA CYS A 381 7.01 16.07 17.76
C CYS A 381 7.89 14.86 18.15
N GLU A 382 7.92 14.50 19.43
CA GLU A 382 8.68 13.36 19.94
C GLU A 382 8.15 12.03 19.38
N LEU A 383 6.83 11.89 19.26
CA LEU A 383 6.17 10.68 18.71
C LEU A 383 6.53 10.43 17.25
N ASN A 384 6.66 11.50 16.45
CA ASN A 384 6.96 11.40 15.03
C ASN A 384 8.47 11.48 14.69
N LEU A 385 9.35 11.60 15.69
CA LEU A 385 10.80 11.68 15.48
C LEU A 385 11.34 10.39 14.85
N GLN A 386 11.06 9.22 15.45
CA GLN A 386 11.57 7.95 14.95
C GLN A 386 11.01 7.58 13.56
N PRO A 387 9.71 7.79 13.27
CA PRO A 387 9.19 7.68 11.91
C PRO A 387 9.96 8.51 10.87
N ASN A 388 10.25 9.79 11.18
CA ASN A 388 11.00 10.67 10.28
C ASN A 388 12.45 10.20 10.05
N LEU A 389 13.13 9.72 11.10
CA LEU A 389 14.49 9.15 11.02
C LEU A 389 14.50 7.88 10.17
N LEU A 390 13.58 6.95 10.43
CA LEU A 390 13.41 5.70 9.64
C LEU A 390 13.14 6.03 8.17
N TYR A 391 12.27 6.99 7.90
CA TYR A 391 11.92 7.38 6.53
C TYR A 391 13.15 7.91 5.75
N ALA A 392 13.97 8.73 6.39
CA ALA A 392 15.22 9.19 5.81
C ALA A 392 16.24 8.05 5.61
N GLU A 393 16.27 7.06 6.51
CA GLU A 393 17.15 5.89 6.40
C GLU A 393 16.76 5.03 5.20
N LEU A 394 15.47 4.73 5.05
CA LEU A 394 14.90 3.93 3.96
C LEU A 394 15.13 4.56 2.57
N ALA A 395 15.31 5.87 2.46
CA ALA A 395 15.61 6.51 1.19
C ALA A 395 16.92 6.02 0.54
N GLY A 396 17.82 5.37 1.30
CA GLY A 396 18.99 4.69 0.76
C GLY A 396 18.65 3.55 -0.18
N ASN A 397 17.64 2.77 0.15
CA ASN A 397 17.03 1.75 -0.68
C ASN A 397 15.64 1.39 -0.09
N PRO A 398 14.56 2.02 -0.54
CA PRO A 398 13.23 1.76 0.01
C PRO A 398 12.77 0.30 -0.14
N TYR A 399 13.23 -0.39 -1.17
CA TYR A 399 12.85 -1.78 -1.45
C TYR A 399 13.47 -2.79 -0.50
N GLN A 400 14.51 -2.42 0.27
CA GLN A 400 15.10 -3.27 1.30
C GLN A 400 14.13 -3.67 2.42
N ILE A 401 13.05 -2.95 2.60
CA ILE A 401 12.04 -3.27 3.62
C ILE A 401 11.23 -4.51 3.24
N LEU A 402 11.16 -4.83 1.96
CA LEU A 402 10.51 -6.04 1.46
C LEU A 402 11.50 -7.19 1.39
N PRO A 403 11.07 -8.44 1.57
CA PRO A 403 11.92 -9.59 1.31
C PRO A 403 12.30 -9.65 -0.19
N PRO A 404 13.44 -10.27 -0.53
CA PRO A 404 13.89 -10.37 -1.92
C PRO A 404 12.93 -11.20 -2.77
N ASN A 405 12.89 -10.92 -4.06
CA ASN A 405 12.07 -11.65 -5.02
C ASN A 405 12.43 -13.14 -5.07
N SER A 406 11.46 -13.99 -5.44
CA SER A 406 11.68 -15.42 -5.60
C SER A 406 12.68 -15.71 -6.72
N PRO A 407 13.69 -16.58 -6.52
CA PRO A 407 14.52 -17.09 -7.62
C PRO A 407 13.70 -17.92 -8.59
N VAL A 408 14.25 -18.18 -9.79
CA VAL A 408 13.63 -19.06 -10.80
C VAL A 408 14.58 -20.23 -11.07
N LEU A 409 14.20 -21.44 -10.67
CA LEU A 409 14.93 -22.65 -10.99
C LEU A 409 14.91 -22.94 -12.48
N ALA A 410 16.07 -23.30 -13.01
CA ALA A 410 16.16 -23.80 -14.37
C ALA A 410 15.51 -25.19 -14.50
N ALA A 411 14.79 -25.41 -15.60
CA ALA A 411 14.15 -26.68 -15.87
C ALA A 411 15.18 -27.85 -15.86
N MET A 412 14.79 -28.95 -15.24
CA MET A 412 15.57 -30.17 -15.15
C MET A 412 14.78 -31.33 -15.81
N ASP A 413 15.50 -32.24 -16.43
CA ASP A 413 14.97 -33.46 -17.02
C ASP A 413 15.63 -34.69 -16.40
N THR A 414 15.92 -35.71 -17.19
CA THR A 414 16.72 -36.84 -16.76
C THR A 414 18.17 -36.40 -16.58
N VAL A 415 18.72 -36.67 -15.40
CA VAL A 415 20.07 -36.30 -15.00
C VAL A 415 20.88 -37.50 -14.52
N PRO A 416 22.23 -37.48 -14.64
CA PRO A 416 23.09 -38.52 -14.04
C PRO A 416 23.10 -38.40 -12.53
N SER A 417 23.82 -39.32 -11.82
CA SER A 417 23.99 -39.27 -10.40
C SER A 417 24.73 -38.03 -9.85
N ASP A 418 25.49 -37.38 -10.72
CA ASP A 418 26.20 -36.14 -10.44
C ASP A 418 25.67 -35.06 -11.38
N TYR A 419 25.03 -34.02 -10.84
CA TYR A 419 24.43 -32.95 -11.62
C TYR A 419 24.44 -31.62 -10.91
N THR A 420 24.14 -30.56 -11.64
CA THR A 420 24.05 -29.18 -11.12
C THR A 420 22.62 -28.71 -11.15
N ILE A 421 22.16 -28.22 -10.03
CA ILE A 421 20.92 -27.42 -9.92
C ILE A 421 21.32 -25.96 -10.11
N SER A 422 20.62 -25.22 -10.97
CA SER A 422 20.90 -23.79 -11.20
C SER A 422 19.63 -22.98 -11.23
N TRP A 423 19.75 -21.70 -10.89
CA TRP A 423 18.65 -20.75 -10.89
C TRP A 423 19.11 -19.37 -11.34
N SER A 424 18.17 -18.53 -11.68
CA SER A 424 18.37 -17.11 -11.85
C SER A 424 17.72 -16.35 -10.72
N HIS A 425 18.33 -15.24 -10.35
CA HIS A 425 17.77 -14.25 -9.43
C HIS A 425 18.21 -12.87 -9.92
N ASP A 426 17.29 -12.04 -10.34
CA ASP A 426 17.53 -10.76 -10.99
C ASP A 426 17.01 -9.56 -10.20
N ASP A 427 16.78 -9.74 -8.90
CA ASP A 427 16.40 -8.64 -8.00
C ASP A 427 17.58 -7.68 -7.83
N THR A 428 17.55 -6.58 -8.56
CA THR A 428 18.57 -5.52 -8.49
C THR A 428 18.28 -4.50 -7.41
N LEU A 429 17.05 -4.44 -6.91
CA LEU A 429 16.60 -3.50 -5.89
C LEU A 429 16.84 -4.06 -4.48
N ASN A 430 16.63 -5.38 -4.30
CA ASN A 430 16.96 -6.07 -3.07
C ASN A 430 17.75 -7.38 -3.36
N PRO A 431 19.06 -7.29 -3.67
CA PRO A 431 19.84 -8.42 -4.11
C PRO A 431 20.04 -9.46 -3.00
N ALA A 432 19.97 -10.74 -3.39
CA ALA A 432 20.21 -11.83 -2.45
C ALA A 432 21.65 -11.82 -1.88
N SER A 433 21.75 -12.00 -0.57
CA SER A 433 23.00 -12.26 0.15
C SER A 433 23.31 -13.75 0.23
N ALA A 434 22.28 -14.60 0.23
CA ALA A 434 22.39 -16.06 0.26
C ALA A 434 21.13 -16.72 -0.30
N PHE A 435 21.20 -18.04 -0.56
CA PHE A 435 20.07 -18.87 -0.96
C PHE A 435 19.95 -20.11 -0.07
N GLU A 436 18.70 -20.53 0.18
CA GLU A 436 18.35 -21.83 0.74
C GLU A 436 17.80 -22.71 -0.36
N LEU A 437 18.38 -23.93 -0.48
CA LEU A 437 17.93 -24.97 -1.41
C LEU A 437 17.42 -26.17 -0.60
N VAL A 438 16.23 -26.64 -0.95
CA VAL A 438 15.65 -27.87 -0.40
C VAL A 438 15.49 -28.95 -1.45
N GLU A 439 15.66 -30.21 -1.04
CA GLU A 439 15.32 -31.40 -1.79
C GLU A 439 14.06 -32.03 -1.20
N MET A 440 13.13 -32.40 -2.06
CA MET A 440 11.86 -33.00 -1.69
C MET A 440 11.68 -34.35 -2.40
N THR A 441 11.05 -35.30 -1.71
CA THR A 441 10.76 -36.64 -2.26
C THR A 441 9.38 -37.11 -1.84
N GLY A 442 8.85 -38.16 -2.48
CA GLY A 442 7.53 -38.70 -2.17
C GLY A 442 6.40 -37.74 -2.59
N PHE A 443 6.48 -37.27 -3.85
CA PHE A 443 5.46 -36.39 -4.43
C PHE A 443 4.07 -37.00 -4.36
N GLU A 444 3.13 -36.24 -3.85
CA GLU A 444 1.71 -36.59 -3.88
C GLU A 444 0.84 -35.41 -4.29
N ARG A 445 -0.27 -35.72 -4.92
CA ARG A 445 -1.28 -34.75 -5.31
C ARG A 445 -2.62 -35.14 -4.70
N THR A 446 -3.07 -34.35 -3.75
CA THR A 446 -4.15 -34.72 -2.86
C THR A 446 -5.09 -33.55 -2.56
N THR A 447 -6.11 -33.82 -1.77
CA THR A 447 -6.92 -32.81 -1.10
C THR A 447 -6.28 -32.46 0.23
N TYR A 448 -6.08 -31.18 0.47
CA TYR A 448 -5.60 -30.67 1.75
C TYR A 448 -6.82 -30.36 2.64
N ASP A 449 -6.90 -31.07 3.76
CA ASP A 449 -8.05 -31.09 4.68
C ASP A 449 -7.82 -30.25 5.96
N VAL A 450 -6.77 -29.44 6.01
CA VAL A 450 -6.37 -28.57 7.13
C VAL A 450 -6.19 -29.32 8.47
N GLU A 451 -5.98 -30.64 8.47
CA GLU A 451 -5.91 -31.48 9.68
C GLU A 451 -4.49 -31.79 10.18
N GLY A 452 -3.47 -31.41 9.45
CA GLY A 452 -2.07 -31.77 9.73
C GLY A 452 -1.21 -30.62 10.25
N GLU A 453 0.07 -30.70 9.90
CA GLU A 453 1.01 -29.58 10.07
C GLU A 453 0.77 -28.57 8.94
N TYR A 454 0.98 -27.29 9.23
CA TYR A 454 0.68 -26.18 8.29
C TYR A 454 1.94 -25.60 7.66
N SER A 455 3.06 -26.37 7.68
CA SER A 455 4.36 -25.92 7.18
C SER A 455 4.37 -25.57 5.67
N ASP A 456 3.39 -26.09 4.92
CA ASP A 456 3.21 -25.79 3.50
C ASP A 456 2.28 -24.59 3.24
N TRP A 457 1.94 -23.83 4.27
CA TRP A 457 1.10 -22.64 4.20
C TRP A 457 1.66 -21.51 5.05
N GLU A 458 1.72 -20.33 4.46
CA GLU A 458 2.04 -19.08 5.15
C GLU A 458 0.72 -18.39 5.52
N LEU A 459 0.54 -18.18 6.84
CA LEU A 459 -0.66 -17.53 7.39
C LEU A 459 -0.28 -16.10 7.80
N ASP A 460 -0.87 -15.14 7.11
CA ASP A 460 -0.79 -13.73 7.45
C ASP A 460 -2.20 -13.23 7.79
N GLY A 461 -2.47 -13.11 9.09
CA GLY A 461 -3.79 -12.79 9.63
C GLY A 461 -4.83 -13.93 9.59
N PHE A 462 -4.70 -14.90 8.70
CA PHE A 462 -5.49 -16.13 8.78
C PHE A 462 -5.04 -16.99 9.96
N SER A 463 -5.95 -17.80 10.45
CA SER A 463 -5.69 -18.79 11.50
C SER A 463 -6.31 -20.13 11.15
N VAL A 464 -5.91 -21.19 11.88
CA VAL A 464 -6.58 -22.49 11.82
C VAL A 464 -7.62 -22.56 12.94
N SER A 465 -8.85 -22.85 12.57
CA SER A 465 -10.02 -22.80 13.46
C SER A 465 -10.72 -24.13 13.56
N THR A 466 -11.25 -24.43 14.74
CA THR A 466 -12.16 -25.55 15.02
C THR A 466 -13.62 -25.11 15.12
N ASN A 467 -13.92 -23.82 14.94
CA ASN A 467 -15.27 -23.30 15.08
C ASN A 467 -16.19 -23.81 13.96
N ARG A 468 -15.65 -23.90 12.74
CA ARG A 468 -16.32 -24.48 11.58
C ARG A 468 -15.34 -25.34 10.80
N ASN A 469 -15.79 -26.47 10.29
CA ASN A 469 -15.00 -27.38 9.47
C ASN A 469 -15.92 -28.16 8.53
N HIS A 470 -15.44 -28.47 7.33
CA HIS A 470 -16.08 -29.37 6.39
C HIS A 470 -15.55 -30.79 6.54
N SER A 471 -14.25 -30.98 6.60
CA SER A 471 -13.56 -32.19 7.03
C SER A 471 -13.31 -32.20 8.56
N PRO A 472 -12.77 -33.30 9.17
CA PRO A 472 -13.19 -33.67 10.52
C PRO A 472 -13.04 -32.69 11.66
N SER A 473 -12.08 -31.73 11.67
CA SER A 473 -11.94 -30.88 12.85
C SER A 473 -11.43 -29.45 12.65
N HIS A 474 -10.79 -29.14 11.52
CA HIS A 474 -10.15 -27.83 11.30
C HIS A 474 -10.53 -27.24 9.94
N SER A 475 -10.35 -25.94 9.82
CA SER A 475 -10.39 -25.21 8.55
C SER A 475 -9.55 -23.93 8.66
N PHE A 476 -9.16 -23.31 7.57
CA PHE A 476 -8.63 -21.95 7.56
C PHE A 476 -9.74 -20.96 7.88
N TYR A 477 -9.41 -19.93 8.66
CA TYR A 477 -10.33 -18.88 9.10
C TYR A 477 -9.71 -17.49 8.90
N SER A 478 -10.48 -16.62 8.28
CA SER A 478 -10.02 -15.28 7.87
C SER A 478 -9.94 -14.23 8.98
N GLY A 479 -10.57 -14.46 10.13
CA GLY A 479 -10.85 -13.40 11.10
C GLY A 479 -12.20 -12.71 10.84
N GLU A 480 -12.62 -11.82 11.78
CA GLU A 480 -13.92 -11.12 11.78
C GLU A 480 -13.79 -9.62 12.16
N ASP A 481 -12.59 -9.05 12.10
CA ASP A 481 -12.36 -7.65 12.46
C ASP A 481 -12.55 -6.70 11.26
N ASP A 482 -12.68 -5.41 11.54
CA ASP A 482 -12.65 -4.35 10.54
C ASP A 482 -11.25 -4.16 9.95
N ARG A 483 -11.18 -3.66 8.72
CA ARG A 483 -9.95 -3.30 8.00
C ARG A 483 -8.95 -4.44 7.89
N LEU A 484 -9.45 -5.67 7.72
CA LEU A 484 -8.61 -6.83 7.46
C LEU A 484 -8.11 -6.81 6.01
N ASN A 485 -6.88 -7.25 5.84
CA ASN A 485 -6.31 -7.65 4.56
C ASN A 485 -5.50 -8.92 4.78
N ASN A 486 -6.18 -9.94 5.26
CA ASN A 486 -5.58 -11.21 5.70
C ASN A 486 -5.38 -12.15 4.54
N THR A 487 -4.30 -12.94 4.57
CA THR A 487 -4.01 -13.94 3.54
C THR A 487 -3.58 -15.29 4.13
N VAL A 488 -3.80 -16.34 3.36
CA VAL A 488 -3.15 -17.65 3.54
C VAL A 488 -2.67 -18.15 2.20
N THR A 489 -1.36 -18.40 2.09
CA THR A 489 -0.68 -18.71 0.84
C THR A 489 -0.03 -20.09 0.88
N GLY A 490 -0.31 -20.93 -0.10
CA GLY A 490 0.38 -22.22 -0.26
C GLY A 490 1.83 -22.02 -0.72
N THR A 491 2.79 -22.63 -0.03
CA THR A 491 4.24 -22.51 -0.33
C THR A 491 4.69 -23.46 -1.44
N ASN A 492 3.86 -24.43 -1.81
CA ASN A 492 4.12 -25.36 -2.91
C ASN A 492 3.35 -24.92 -4.16
N SER A 493 4.04 -24.89 -5.30
CA SER A 493 3.40 -24.63 -6.59
C SER A 493 2.57 -25.84 -7.03
N ILE A 494 1.47 -25.58 -7.73
CA ILE A 494 0.60 -26.58 -8.33
C ILE A 494 0.89 -26.60 -9.85
N ASN A 495 1.31 -27.75 -10.37
CA ASN A 495 1.47 -27.96 -11.81
C ASN A 495 0.10 -28.21 -12.45
N VAL A 496 -0.42 -27.25 -13.20
CA VAL A 496 -1.76 -27.34 -13.79
C VAL A 496 -1.81 -28.36 -14.92
N GLN A 497 -2.61 -29.39 -14.75
CA GLN A 497 -2.80 -30.47 -15.73
C GLN A 497 -4.04 -30.25 -16.59
N PRO A 498 -4.12 -30.84 -17.81
CA PRO A 498 -5.35 -30.80 -18.61
C PRO A 498 -6.56 -31.38 -17.86
N GLY A 499 -7.59 -30.55 -17.69
CA GLY A 499 -8.82 -30.94 -16.99
C GLY A 499 -8.85 -30.56 -15.51
N ASP A 500 -7.83 -29.90 -15.00
CA ASP A 500 -7.81 -29.40 -13.65
C ASP A 500 -8.85 -28.31 -13.39
N SER A 501 -9.40 -28.36 -12.20
CA SER A 501 -10.22 -27.33 -11.61
C SER A 501 -9.86 -27.23 -10.14
N LEU A 502 -9.55 -26.06 -9.67
CA LEU A 502 -9.37 -25.81 -8.24
C LEU A 502 -10.72 -25.92 -7.56
N LYS A 503 -10.79 -26.71 -6.51
CA LYS A 503 -11.98 -26.95 -5.69
C LYS A 503 -11.64 -26.63 -4.25
N ILE A 504 -12.50 -25.86 -3.60
CA ILE A 504 -12.34 -25.46 -2.20
C ILE A 504 -13.71 -25.51 -1.55
N TRP A 505 -13.83 -26.16 -0.43
CA TRP A 505 -15.04 -26.04 0.37
C TRP A 505 -14.98 -24.75 1.17
N CYS A 506 -15.98 -23.86 0.95
CA CYS A 506 -16.09 -22.55 1.57
C CYS A 506 -17.35 -22.46 2.41
N TRP A 507 -17.22 -21.88 3.59
CA TRP A 507 -18.32 -21.37 4.39
C TRP A 507 -18.07 -19.88 4.61
N TYR A 508 -19.09 -19.04 4.46
CA TYR A 508 -18.90 -17.63 4.67
C TYR A 508 -20.16 -16.92 5.17
N ASN A 509 -19.97 -15.96 6.04
CA ASN A 509 -20.88 -14.91 6.40
C ASN A 509 -20.08 -13.60 6.35
N ILE A 510 -20.24 -12.84 5.28
CA ILE A 510 -19.46 -11.68 4.88
C ILE A 510 -20.43 -10.55 4.60
N GLU A 511 -20.14 -9.33 5.06
CA GLU A 511 -21.01 -8.18 4.77
C GLU A 511 -21.22 -8.00 3.27
N ASN A 512 -22.48 -8.09 2.85
CA ASN A 512 -22.83 -8.21 1.44
C ASN A 512 -22.47 -6.94 0.64
N ASN A 513 -21.60 -7.10 -0.37
CA ASN A 513 -21.10 -6.05 -1.25
C ASN A 513 -20.20 -4.98 -0.59
N TRP A 514 -19.74 -5.20 0.63
CA TRP A 514 -18.78 -4.33 1.31
C TRP A 514 -17.48 -5.07 1.59
N ASP A 515 -17.57 -6.28 2.14
CA ASP A 515 -16.42 -7.15 2.40
C ASP A 515 -16.35 -8.28 1.40
N TYR A 516 -15.13 -8.75 1.11
CA TYR A 516 -14.93 -9.78 0.11
C TYR A 516 -13.81 -10.76 0.50
N ALA A 517 -14.06 -12.05 0.26
CA ALA A 517 -13.00 -13.04 0.20
C ALA A 517 -12.62 -13.31 -1.26
N TYR A 518 -11.37 -13.70 -1.50
CA TYR A 518 -10.83 -13.97 -2.83
C TYR A 518 -10.12 -15.31 -2.87
N VAL A 519 -10.23 -15.99 -4.00
CA VAL A 519 -9.36 -17.09 -4.39
C VAL A 519 -8.44 -16.55 -5.48
N GLU A 520 -7.16 -16.46 -5.15
CA GLU A 520 -6.15 -15.84 -5.99
C GLU A 520 -5.09 -16.83 -6.40
N ILE A 521 -4.51 -16.64 -7.57
CA ILE A 521 -3.35 -17.39 -8.04
C ILE A 521 -2.22 -16.47 -8.46
N SER A 522 -0.99 -16.97 -8.33
CA SER A 522 0.20 -16.38 -8.91
C SER A 522 0.75 -17.30 -9.99
N THR A 523 1.19 -16.75 -11.13
CA THR A 523 1.90 -17.46 -12.21
C THR A 523 3.37 -17.05 -12.32
N ASN A 524 3.85 -16.23 -11.37
CA ASN A 524 5.21 -15.70 -11.34
C ASN A 524 5.92 -15.97 -9.99
N GLY A 525 5.64 -17.12 -9.36
CA GLY A 525 6.32 -17.55 -8.15
C GLY A 525 5.95 -16.76 -6.88
N GLY A 526 4.74 -16.18 -6.83
CA GLY A 526 4.28 -15.42 -5.67
C GLY A 526 4.56 -13.92 -5.74
N SER A 527 5.28 -13.43 -6.77
CA SER A 527 5.59 -12.00 -6.90
C SER A 527 4.36 -11.13 -7.12
N SER A 528 3.29 -11.67 -7.67
CA SER A 528 1.98 -11.01 -7.73
C SER A 528 0.85 -12.03 -7.78
N PHE A 529 -0.30 -11.66 -7.25
CA PHE A 529 -1.50 -12.49 -7.21
C PHE A 529 -2.67 -11.76 -7.86
N PHE A 530 -3.60 -12.53 -8.44
CA PHE A 530 -4.85 -12.01 -8.98
C PHE A 530 -5.99 -12.99 -8.75
N SER A 531 -7.19 -12.46 -8.50
CA SER A 531 -8.39 -13.26 -8.24
C SER A 531 -8.89 -13.96 -9.50
N ILE A 532 -9.31 -15.22 -9.38
CA ILE A 532 -9.88 -16.01 -10.47
C ILE A 532 -11.38 -16.20 -10.33
N PRO A 533 -12.15 -16.21 -11.44
CA PRO A 533 -13.59 -16.42 -11.39
C PRO A 533 -13.96 -17.87 -11.04
N GLY A 534 -14.98 -18.03 -10.21
CA GLY A 534 -15.54 -19.32 -9.82
C GLY A 534 -17.07 -19.29 -9.72
N ASN A 535 -17.68 -20.44 -9.44
CA ASN A 535 -19.14 -20.56 -9.32
C ASN A 535 -19.76 -19.81 -8.13
N ILE A 536 -18.92 -19.35 -7.18
CA ILE A 536 -19.34 -18.62 -5.97
C ILE A 536 -18.85 -17.17 -5.94
N THR A 537 -18.17 -16.72 -6.99
CA THR A 537 -17.61 -15.35 -7.06
C THR A 537 -18.53 -14.40 -7.82
N THR A 538 -18.31 -13.10 -7.60
CA THR A 538 -18.94 -12.00 -8.31
C THR A 538 -17.93 -10.90 -8.62
N ASN A 539 -18.12 -10.20 -9.74
CA ASN A 539 -17.42 -8.94 -10.05
C ASN A 539 -18.33 -7.72 -9.86
N TYR A 540 -19.49 -7.92 -9.24
CA TYR A 540 -20.38 -6.81 -8.90
C TYR A 540 -19.73 -5.97 -7.79
N ASN A 541 -19.58 -4.67 -8.06
CA ASN A 541 -18.86 -3.72 -7.21
C ASN A 541 -19.66 -2.42 -7.03
N PRO A 542 -20.78 -2.46 -6.29
CA PRO A 542 -21.63 -1.28 -6.15
C PRO A 542 -21.03 -0.19 -5.26
N ASN A 543 -20.09 -0.54 -4.39
CA ASN A 543 -19.52 0.32 -3.36
C ASN A 543 -18.01 0.57 -3.55
N GLY A 544 -17.41 0.10 -4.64
CA GLY A 544 -15.98 0.26 -4.91
C GLY A 544 -15.04 -0.76 -4.25
N ASN A 545 -15.50 -1.55 -3.28
CA ASN A 545 -14.64 -2.39 -2.43
C ASN A 545 -14.25 -3.75 -3.03
N ASN A 546 -14.86 -4.17 -4.15
CA ASN A 546 -14.52 -5.45 -4.78
C ASN A 546 -13.29 -5.32 -5.68
N LEU A 547 -12.17 -5.86 -5.24
CA LEU A 547 -10.88 -5.82 -5.95
C LEU A 547 -10.80 -6.79 -7.14
N GLY A 548 -11.88 -7.52 -7.47
CA GLY A 548 -11.87 -8.46 -8.59
C GLY A 548 -13.02 -9.47 -8.56
N ASN A 549 -12.70 -10.77 -8.60
CA ASN A 549 -13.67 -11.86 -8.51
C ASN A 549 -13.91 -12.22 -7.02
N GLY A 550 -14.65 -11.39 -6.31
CA GLY A 550 -14.87 -11.53 -4.86
C GLY A 550 -15.99 -12.50 -4.48
N ILE A 551 -15.94 -13.02 -3.26
CA ILE A 551 -16.96 -13.82 -2.59
C ILE A 551 -17.53 -12.94 -1.48
N THR A 552 -18.86 -12.76 -1.43
CA THR A 552 -19.52 -11.89 -0.45
C THR A 552 -20.91 -12.46 -0.07
N GLY A 553 -21.51 -11.96 1.00
CA GLY A 553 -22.81 -12.39 1.50
C GLY A 553 -22.73 -13.67 2.35
N TYR A 554 -23.74 -14.54 2.29
CA TYR A 554 -23.83 -15.71 3.16
C TYR A 554 -23.97 -17.02 2.39
N SER A 555 -23.23 -18.05 2.80
CA SER A 555 -23.44 -19.42 2.40
C SER A 555 -23.03 -20.40 3.51
N ASN A 556 -23.79 -21.48 3.67
CA ASN A 556 -23.26 -22.67 4.35
C ASN A 556 -22.16 -23.31 3.49
N TRP A 557 -21.51 -24.37 3.98
CA TRP A 557 -20.49 -25.09 3.24
C TRP A 557 -20.93 -25.37 1.79
N VAL A 558 -20.20 -24.79 0.85
CA VAL A 558 -20.41 -24.88 -0.59
C VAL A 558 -19.08 -25.15 -1.28
N GLU A 559 -19.08 -26.02 -2.29
CA GLU A 559 -17.90 -26.29 -3.10
C GLU A 559 -17.70 -25.15 -4.10
N GLY A 560 -16.68 -24.31 -3.87
CA GLY A 560 -16.15 -23.37 -4.87
C GLY A 560 -15.39 -24.13 -5.95
N LYS A 561 -15.63 -23.79 -7.23
CA LYS A 561 -14.99 -24.40 -8.40
C LYS A 561 -14.45 -23.31 -9.30
N PHE A 562 -13.14 -23.40 -9.59
CA PHE A 562 -12.41 -22.42 -10.35
C PHE A 562 -11.72 -23.12 -11.53
N ASP A 563 -12.00 -22.66 -12.74
CA ASP A 563 -11.45 -23.25 -13.97
C ASP A 563 -9.97 -22.86 -14.16
N LEU A 564 -9.11 -23.86 -14.22
CA LEU A 564 -7.66 -23.68 -14.42
C LEU A 564 -7.24 -23.94 -15.88
N SER A 565 -8.16 -24.12 -16.82
CA SER A 565 -7.85 -24.49 -18.21
C SER A 565 -6.93 -23.48 -18.93
N ALA A 566 -6.99 -22.22 -18.57
CA ALA A 566 -6.12 -21.15 -19.11
C ALA A 566 -4.65 -21.27 -18.65
N TYR A 567 -4.38 -22.03 -17.61
CA TYR A 567 -3.07 -22.16 -16.97
C TYR A 567 -2.41 -23.53 -17.20
N VAL A 568 -2.98 -24.39 -18.03
CA VAL A 568 -2.46 -25.73 -18.31
C VAL A 568 -0.99 -25.66 -18.74
N GLY A 569 -0.15 -26.45 -18.05
CA GLY A 569 1.30 -26.49 -18.27
C GLY A 569 2.08 -25.38 -17.56
N GLN A 570 1.41 -24.55 -16.77
CA GLN A 570 2.04 -23.56 -15.89
C GLN A 570 2.05 -24.07 -14.45
N GLN A 571 2.98 -23.57 -13.66
CA GLN A 571 2.96 -23.67 -12.20
C GLN A 571 2.23 -22.46 -11.64
N ILE A 572 1.32 -22.71 -10.72
CA ILE A 572 0.58 -21.66 -10.00
C ILE A 572 0.79 -21.81 -8.50
N MET A 573 0.84 -20.69 -7.77
CA MET A 573 0.70 -20.67 -6.32
C MET A 573 -0.71 -20.22 -5.97
N LEU A 574 -1.27 -20.80 -4.92
CA LEU A 574 -2.63 -20.48 -4.42
C LEU A 574 -2.54 -19.53 -3.23
N ARG A 575 -3.38 -18.50 -3.22
CA ARG A 575 -3.63 -17.65 -2.06
C ARG A 575 -5.14 -17.48 -1.83
N LEU A 576 -5.56 -17.58 -0.59
CA LEU A 576 -6.86 -17.11 -0.15
C LEU A 576 -6.65 -15.76 0.55
N ARG A 577 -7.50 -14.78 0.24
CA ARG A 577 -7.42 -13.44 0.81
C ARG A 577 -8.78 -13.01 1.33
N TYR A 578 -8.82 -12.27 2.44
CA TYR A 578 -10.02 -11.67 2.99
C TYR A 578 -9.78 -10.19 3.28
N VAL A 579 -10.63 -9.34 2.70
CA VAL A 579 -10.55 -7.89 2.83
C VAL A 579 -11.86 -7.38 3.39
N THR A 580 -11.78 -6.64 4.50
CA THR A 580 -12.93 -5.98 5.12
C THR A 580 -12.75 -4.46 5.08
N ASP A 581 -13.88 -3.75 5.03
CA ASP A 581 -13.87 -2.31 5.22
C ASP A 581 -13.81 -1.93 6.72
N GLY A 582 -14.16 -0.71 7.08
CA GLY A 582 -13.97 -0.17 8.45
C GLY A 582 -15.17 -0.30 9.37
N TYR A 583 -16.24 -1.03 8.99
CA TYR A 583 -17.44 -1.07 9.81
C TYR A 583 -18.37 -2.23 9.44
N VAL A 584 -19.00 -2.84 10.44
CA VAL A 584 -19.87 -4.02 10.34
C VAL A 584 -19.10 -5.30 10.03
N THR A 585 -18.64 -5.94 11.08
CA THR A 585 -18.06 -7.27 10.97
C THR A 585 -19.14 -8.34 10.98
N GLU A 586 -18.99 -9.30 10.10
CA GLU A 586 -19.70 -10.58 10.13
C GLU A 586 -18.69 -11.68 10.48
N GLU A 587 -19.13 -12.94 10.60
CA GLU A 587 -18.26 -14.03 11.07
C GLU A 587 -17.05 -14.32 10.16
N GLY A 588 -17.03 -13.81 8.91
CA GLY A 588 -15.90 -13.96 7.98
C GLY A 588 -15.98 -15.19 7.08
N PHE A 589 -14.81 -15.67 6.64
CA PHE A 589 -14.64 -16.68 5.62
C PHE A 589 -13.87 -17.89 6.18
N TYR A 590 -14.34 -19.10 5.86
CA TYR A 590 -13.68 -20.37 6.18
C TYR A 590 -13.44 -21.16 4.90
N ALA A 591 -12.27 -21.79 4.81
CA ALA A 591 -11.89 -22.65 3.69
C ALA A 591 -11.34 -23.99 4.16
N ASP A 592 -11.73 -25.07 3.45
CA ASP A 592 -11.38 -26.44 3.79
C ASP A 592 -11.37 -27.31 2.54
N ASP A 593 -10.80 -28.51 2.62
CA ASP A 593 -10.77 -29.52 1.54
C ASP A 593 -10.32 -28.93 0.18
N ILE A 594 -9.13 -28.35 0.14
CA ILE A 594 -8.54 -27.69 -1.03
C ILE A 594 -7.95 -28.74 -1.98
N TYR A 595 -8.37 -28.78 -3.23
CA TYR A 595 -7.86 -29.68 -4.27
C TYR A 595 -7.70 -28.96 -5.62
N PRO A 596 -6.59 -29.19 -6.38
CA PRO A 596 -5.44 -30.00 -6.02
C PRO A 596 -4.47 -29.21 -5.13
N VAL A 597 -3.78 -29.95 -4.23
CA VAL A 597 -2.57 -29.46 -3.56
C VAL A 597 -1.47 -30.48 -3.83
N GLU A 598 -0.27 -29.98 -4.12
CA GLU A 598 0.92 -30.81 -4.32
C GLU A 598 1.76 -30.81 -3.04
N GLY A 599 2.06 -31.98 -2.53
CA GLY A 599 2.81 -32.20 -1.29
C GLY A 599 3.97 -33.20 -1.48
N TYR A 600 4.78 -33.34 -0.44
CA TYR A 600 5.96 -34.20 -0.44
C TYR A 600 6.07 -34.93 0.92
N GLU A 601 6.40 -36.22 0.89
CA GLU A 601 6.58 -37.01 2.12
C GLU A 601 7.80 -36.56 2.93
N SER A 602 8.81 -36.00 2.25
CA SER A 602 10.07 -35.58 2.88
C SER A 602 10.61 -34.32 2.21
N THR A 603 11.02 -33.34 3.03
CA THR A 603 11.76 -32.15 2.62
C THR A 603 13.05 -32.06 3.43
N VAL A 604 14.18 -31.87 2.76
CA VAL A 604 15.51 -31.78 3.37
C VAL A 604 16.20 -30.52 2.89
N THR A 605 16.61 -29.64 3.80
CA THR A 605 17.47 -28.49 3.45
C THR A 605 18.87 -29.00 3.10
N LEU A 606 19.28 -28.77 1.87
CA LEU A 606 20.63 -29.12 1.39
C LEU A 606 21.66 -28.07 1.84
N SER A 607 21.28 -26.80 1.84
CA SER A 607 22.06 -25.68 2.38
C SER A 607 21.15 -24.44 2.48
N ASP A 608 21.43 -23.57 3.45
CA ASP A 608 20.77 -22.26 3.69
C ASP A 608 21.74 -21.08 3.56
N ALA A 609 22.95 -21.32 3.02
CA ALA A 609 24.01 -20.34 2.91
C ALA A 609 24.75 -20.43 1.55
N ILE A 610 24.01 -20.68 0.48
CA ILE A 610 24.56 -20.76 -0.88
C ILE A 610 24.78 -19.32 -1.39
N ALA A 611 26.01 -18.99 -1.76
CA ALA A 611 26.36 -17.67 -2.29
C ALA A 611 26.25 -17.58 -3.83
N ASP A 612 26.31 -18.74 -4.51
CA ASP A 612 26.22 -18.81 -5.97
C ASP A 612 24.80 -19.14 -6.41
N THR A 613 24.48 -18.94 -7.69
CA THR A 613 23.18 -19.31 -8.27
C THR A 613 23.17 -20.75 -8.82
N PHE A 614 23.92 -21.65 -8.18
CA PHE A 614 23.92 -23.05 -8.48
C PHE A 614 24.36 -23.91 -7.27
N TYR A 615 24.00 -25.18 -7.30
CA TYR A 615 24.41 -26.18 -6.30
C TYR A 615 24.77 -27.51 -6.99
N GLN A 616 25.83 -28.19 -6.51
CA GLN A 616 26.31 -29.45 -7.04
C GLN A 616 25.78 -30.64 -6.23
N ILE A 617 25.07 -31.53 -6.88
CA ILE A 617 24.67 -32.82 -6.32
C ILE A 617 25.66 -33.88 -6.79
N SER A 618 26.05 -34.80 -5.88
CA SER A 618 26.97 -35.87 -6.19
C SER A 618 26.53 -37.20 -5.59
N GLY A 619 26.59 -38.27 -6.39
CA GLY A 619 26.29 -39.61 -5.93
C GLY A 619 24.83 -39.88 -5.61
N GLN A 620 23.92 -39.12 -6.21
CA GLN A 620 22.46 -39.26 -6.02
C GLN A 620 22.00 -40.63 -6.53
N ALA A 621 21.17 -41.31 -5.75
CA ALA A 621 20.58 -42.59 -6.13
C ALA A 621 19.52 -42.40 -7.24
N ASP A 622 19.22 -43.49 -7.98
CA ASP A 622 18.11 -43.47 -8.91
C ASP A 622 16.80 -43.13 -8.21
N GLY A 623 16.02 -42.17 -8.80
CA GLY A 623 14.80 -41.71 -8.20
C GLY A 623 14.33 -40.40 -8.83
N ILE A 624 13.21 -39.88 -8.30
CA ILE A 624 12.71 -38.57 -8.65
C ILE A 624 12.86 -37.67 -7.46
N TYR A 625 13.52 -36.55 -7.67
CA TYR A 625 13.81 -35.54 -6.65
C TYR A 625 13.24 -34.22 -7.12
N PHE A 626 12.64 -33.49 -6.21
CA PHE A 626 12.09 -32.17 -6.48
C PHE A 626 12.88 -31.12 -5.71
N TYR A 627 13.03 -29.94 -6.29
CA TYR A 627 13.83 -28.86 -5.72
C TYR A 627 13.05 -27.57 -5.75
N LYS A 628 13.23 -26.74 -4.72
CA LYS A 628 12.88 -25.34 -4.69
C LYS A 628 13.95 -24.56 -3.95
N VAL A 629 14.10 -23.29 -4.26
CA VAL A 629 15.10 -22.38 -3.70
C VAL A 629 14.44 -21.06 -3.32
N LYS A 630 14.92 -20.45 -2.23
CA LYS A 630 14.53 -19.06 -1.88
C LYS A 630 15.75 -18.21 -1.63
N ALA A 631 15.60 -16.89 -1.76
CA ALA A 631 16.64 -15.90 -1.56
C ALA A 631 16.56 -15.29 -0.16
N LYS A 632 17.68 -14.90 0.39
CA LYS A 632 17.80 -14.11 1.62
C LYS A 632 18.57 -12.84 1.32
N ASP A 633 18.06 -11.67 1.80
CA ASP A 633 18.73 -10.39 1.65
C ASP A 633 19.84 -10.13 2.67
N ALA A 634 20.35 -8.89 2.71
CA ALA A 634 21.41 -8.49 3.63
C ALA A 634 20.90 -8.28 5.07
N ASP A 635 19.60 -8.07 5.25
CA ASP A 635 18.94 -7.88 6.55
C ASP A 635 18.37 -9.18 7.14
N ASP A 636 18.80 -10.33 6.57
CA ASP A 636 18.38 -11.68 6.97
C ASP A 636 16.88 -12.00 6.71
N GLN A 637 16.20 -11.24 5.83
CA GLN A 637 14.83 -11.53 5.43
C GLN A 637 14.83 -12.59 4.31
N TRP A 638 13.95 -13.59 4.44
CA TRP A 638 13.77 -14.61 3.42
C TRP A 638 12.62 -14.26 2.48
N GLY A 639 12.87 -14.31 1.18
CA GLY A 639 11.85 -14.25 0.16
C GLY A 639 11.04 -15.53 0.00
N ALA A 640 10.03 -15.47 -0.87
CA ALA A 640 9.21 -16.63 -1.18
C ALA A 640 9.99 -17.70 -1.96
N TRP A 641 9.47 -18.95 -1.96
CA TRP A 641 10.06 -20.07 -2.67
C TRP A 641 9.91 -19.90 -4.20
N SER A 642 10.90 -20.42 -4.95
CA SER A 642 10.89 -20.52 -6.41
C SER A 642 9.78 -21.44 -6.95
N ASN A 643 9.69 -21.54 -8.29
CA ASN A 643 9.08 -22.69 -8.94
C ASN A 643 9.74 -24.00 -8.45
N THR A 644 8.95 -25.09 -8.50
CA THR A 644 9.46 -26.44 -8.19
C THR A 644 9.88 -27.13 -9.47
N GLU A 645 11.10 -27.69 -9.48
CA GLU A 645 11.62 -28.45 -10.61
C GLU A 645 11.93 -29.91 -10.20
N ALA A 646 11.65 -30.84 -11.11
CA ALA A 646 11.90 -32.26 -10.88
C ALA A 646 13.15 -32.74 -11.62
N ALA A 647 14.04 -33.43 -10.90
CA ALA A 647 15.17 -34.16 -11.47
C ALA A 647 14.89 -35.66 -11.44
N VAL A 648 14.89 -36.30 -12.59
CA VAL A 648 14.81 -37.77 -12.72
C VAL A 648 16.23 -38.32 -12.77
N VAL A 649 16.73 -38.85 -11.65
CA VAL A 649 18.07 -39.41 -11.57
C VAL A 649 18.06 -40.84 -12.07
N ALA A 650 18.84 -41.11 -13.13
CA ALA A 650 19.00 -42.43 -13.74
C ALA A 650 20.50 -42.75 -13.89
N ALA A 651 21.13 -43.21 -12.83
CA ALA A 651 22.57 -43.53 -12.77
C ALA A 651 22.99 -44.70 -13.66
N GLY A 652 22.04 -45.55 -14.07
CA GLY A 652 22.26 -46.67 -14.99
C GLY A 652 22.12 -46.31 -16.47
N GLY A 653 21.85 -45.04 -16.82
CA GLY A 653 21.66 -44.57 -18.19
C GLY A 653 20.35 -45.00 -18.85
N PHE A 654 19.31 -45.33 -18.06
CA PHE A 654 17.97 -45.57 -18.57
C PHE A 654 16.93 -44.84 -17.72
N LEU A 655 15.86 -44.39 -18.34
CA LEU A 655 14.70 -43.78 -17.69
C LEU A 655 13.63 -44.86 -17.52
N ARG A 656 13.17 -45.10 -16.30
CA ARG A 656 12.10 -46.07 -16.03
C ARG A 656 10.81 -45.55 -16.68
N GLY A 657 10.17 -46.39 -17.51
CA GLY A 657 9.04 -45.98 -18.37
C GLY A 657 9.42 -45.53 -19.77
N ASP A 658 10.69 -45.21 -20.06
CA ASP A 658 11.25 -45.04 -21.39
C ASP A 658 11.61 -46.44 -21.97
N ALA A 659 10.57 -47.13 -22.37
CA ALA A 659 10.72 -48.51 -22.80
C ALA A 659 11.40 -48.67 -24.14
N ASN A 660 11.41 -47.62 -24.98
CA ASN A 660 12.02 -47.60 -26.29
C ASN A 660 13.46 -47.04 -26.30
N GLY A 661 13.92 -46.45 -25.16
CA GLY A 661 15.26 -45.92 -24.96
C GLY A 661 15.55 -44.63 -25.73
N ASP A 662 14.54 -43.83 -26.04
CA ASP A 662 14.71 -42.56 -26.77
C ASP A 662 15.00 -41.35 -25.88
N GLY A 663 15.03 -41.52 -24.54
CA GLY A 663 15.33 -40.51 -23.54
C GLY A 663 14.10 -39.72 -23.07
N SER A 664 12.88 -40.15 -23.45
CA SER A 664 11.64 -39.42 -23.09
C SER A 664 10.50 -40.40 -22.81
N ILE A 665 9.71 -40.15 -21.76
CA ILE A 665 8.51 -40.96 -21.53
C ILE A 665 7.33 -40.38 -22.30
N THR A 666 6.89 -41.09 -23.32
CA THR A 666 5.85 -40.63 -24.24
C THR A 666 4.87 -41.77 -24.61
N VAL A 667 3.88 -41.47 -25.46
CA VAL A 667 3.00 -42.49 -26.03
C VAL A 667 3.75 -43.55 -26.82
N SER A 668 4.97 -43.24 -27.34
CA SER A 668 5.85 -44.17 -28.04
C SER A 668 6.23 -45.37 -27.15
N ASP A 669 6.44 -45.17 -25.87
CA ASP A 669 6.80 -46.20 -24.90
C ASP A 669 5.62 -47.14 -24.59
N VAL A 670 4.42 -46.55 -24.48
CA VAL A 670 3.18 -47.34 -24.39
C VAL A 670 3.05 -48.25 -25.59
N VAL A 671 3.27 -47.73 -26.81
CA VAL A 671 3.20 -48.48 -28.04
C VAL A 671 4.33 -49.53 -28.13
N PHE A 672 5.53 -49.18 -27.62
CA PHE A 672 6.68 -50.10 -27.57
C PHE A 672 6.38 -51.28 -26.64
N LEU A 673 5.87 -51.04 -25.42
CA LEU A 673 5.48 -52.09 -24.49
C LEU A 673 4.33 -52.96 -25.01
N VAL A 674 3.34 -52.37 -25.68
CA VAL A 674 2.26 -53.15 -26.32
C VAL A 674 2.82 -54.07 -27.40
N ASN A 675 3.78 -53.59 -28.21
CA ASN A 675 4.43 -54.43 -29.22
C ASN A 675 5.28 -55.53 -28.59
N TYR A 676 6.07 -55.22 -27.55
CA TYR A 676 6.87 -56.22 -26.81
C TYR A 676 5.97 -57.30 -26.19
N LEU A 677 4.93 -56.94 -25.45
CA LEU A 677 4.11 -57.91 -24.71
C LEU A 677 3.16 -58.71 -25.59
N TYR A 678 2.70 -58.19 -26.74
CA TYR A 678 1.59 -58.78 -27.49
C TYR A 678 1.88 -59.00 -28.97
N ARG A 679 3.04 -58.53 -29.49
CA ARG A 679 3.33 -58.57 -30.94
C ARG A 679 4.75 -59.05 -31.29
N GLU A 680 5.41 -59.76 -30.35
CA GLU A 680 6.77 -60.26 -30.52
C GLU A 680 7.80 -59.13 -30.85
N GLY A 681 7.54 -57.90 -30.33
CA GLY A 681 8.45 -56.76 -30.42
C GLY A 681 9.74 -56.97 -29.61
N LEU A 682 10.73 -56.09 -29.81
CA LEU A 682 11.95 -56.10 -29.03
C LEU A 682 11.68 -55.84 -27.55
N PRO A 683 12.41 -56.47 -26.62
CA PRO A 683 12.33 -56.16 -25.20
C PRO A 683 12.91 -54.77 -24.90
N PRO A 684 12.45 -54.08 -23.84
CA PRO A 684 13.12 -52.91 -23.35
C PRO A 684 14.60 -53.22 -22.99
N ASP A 685 15.51 -52.28 -23.29
CA ASP A 685 16.93 -52.40 -22.94
C ASP A 685 17.41 -51.12 -22.20
N PRO A 686 17.69 -51.18 -20.90
CA PRO A 686 17.61 -52.38 -20.05
C PRO A 686 16.17 -52.81 -19.74
N PRO A 687 15.94 -54.09 -19.36
CA PRO A 687 14.60 -54.58 -19.02
C PRO A 687 13.84 -53.74 -17.97
N ALA A 688 14.57 -53.12 -17.04
CA ALA A 688 14.03 -52.26 -16.03
C ALA A 688 13.41 -50.93 -16.57
N ALA A 689 13.79 -50.51 -17.78
CA ALA A 689 13.16 -49.36 -18.43
C ALA A 689 11.67 -49.61 -18.75
N GLY A 690 11.28 -50.88 -18.97
CA GLY A 690 9.90 -51.27 -19.22
C GLY A 690 9.03 -51.47 -17.98
N ASP A 691 9.62 -51.53 -16.78
CA ASP A 691 8.92 -51.70 -15.49
C ASP A 691 8.56 -50.32 -14.92
N ALA A 692 7.52 -49.72 -15.47
CA ALA A 692 7.14 -48.32 -15.17
C ALA A 692 6.55 -48.16 -13.75
N ASN A 693 5.92 -49.17 -13.19
CA ASN A 693 5.31 -49.14 -11.87
C ASN A 693 6.21 -49.69 -10.77
N SER A 694 7.46 -50.07 -11.09
CA SER A 694 8.47 -50.56 -10.13
C SER A 694 8.10 -51.85 -9.38
N ASP A 695 7.24 -52.72 -9.97
CA ASP A 695 6.82 -53.96 -9.34
C ASP A 695 7.83 -55.14 -9.63
N GLY A 696 8.87 -54.88 -10.37
CA GLY A 696 9.93 -55.83 -10.76
C GLY A 696 9.57 -56.68 -12.02
N GLN A 697 8.48 -56.41 -12.70
CA GLN A 697 8.03 -57.13 -13.88
C GLN A 697 7.54 -56.16 -14.97
N THR A 698 8.00 -56.34 -16.20
CA THR A 698 7.41 -55.63 -17.34
C THR A 698 6.17 -56.38 -17.83
N ASN A 699 4.99 -55.81 -17.62
CA ASN A 699 3.67 -56.43 -17.90
C ASN A 699 2.62 -55.38 -18.28
N VAL A 700 1.34 -55.79 -18.38
CA VAL A 700 0.24 -54.85 -18.72
C VAL A 700 0.03 -53.75 -17.66
N GLY A 701 0.45 -53.98 -16.43
CA GLY A 701 0.40 -52.97 -15.34
C GLY A 701 1.20 -51.72 -15.71
N ASP A 702 2.36 -51.89 -16.37
CA ASP A 702 3.21 -50.77 -16.77
C ASP A 702 2.59 -49.95 -17.90
N ILE A 703 1.89 -50.62 -18.82
CA ILE A 703 1.15 -49.92 -19.87
C ILE A 703 0.05 -49.05 -19.23
N VAL A 704 -0.70 -49.62 -18.27
CA VAL A 704 -1.77 -48.88 -17.54
C VAL A 704 -1.17 -47.75 -16.72
N TYR A 705 -0.02 -47.98 -16.08
CA TYR A 705 0.68 -46.97 -15.34
C TYR A 705 1.12 -45.80 -16.22
N LEU A 706 1.77 -46.05 -17.33
CA LEU A 706 2.18 -45.03 -18.29
C LEU A 706 0.99 -44.25 -18.91
N VAL A 707 -0.12 -44.94 -19.20
CA VAL A 707 -1.35 -44.28 -19.69
C VAL A 707 -1.92 -43.35 -18.62
N ASN A 708 -1.93 -43.78 -17.33
CA ASN A 708 -2.37 -42.92 -16.24
C ASN A 708 -1.43 -41.72 -16.08
N TYR A 709 -0.14 -41.91 -16.11
CA TYR A 709 0.85 -40.84 -16.03
C TYR A 709 0.65 -39.81 -17.17
N LEU A 710 0.61 -40.29 -18.43
CA LEU A 710 0.60 -39.42 -19.61
C LEU A 710 -0.74 -38.71 -19.85
N PHE A 711 -1.86 -39.27 -19.38
CA PHE A 711 -3.19 -38.76 -19.76
C PHE A 711 -4.15 -38.50 -18.58
N HIS A 712 -3.82 -38.94 -17.38
CA HIS A 712 -4.74 -38.89 -16.23
C HIS A 712 -4.08 -38.30 -14.96
N GLY A 713 -2.89 -37.71 -15.08
CA GLY A 713 -2.19 -37.09 -13.94
C GLY A 713 -1.73 -38.09 -12.88
N GLY A 714 -1.44 -39.32 -13.27
CA GLY A 714 -0.85 -40.33 -12.39
C GLY A 714 0.62 -40.03 -12.08
N ASN A 715 1.16 -40.67 -11.03
CA ASN A 715 2.55 -40.50 -10.64
C ASN A 715 3.51 -40.83 -11.80
N PRO A 716 4.63 -40.11 -11.92
CA PRO A 716 5.65 -40.44 -12.91
C PRO A 716 6.27 -41.83 -12.64
N PRO A 717 6.69 -42.54 -13.71
CA PRO A 717 7.39 -43.84 -13.56
C PRO A 717 8.66 -43.73 -12.75
N GLY A 718 8.87 -44.72 -11.87
CA GLY A 718 10.12 -44.84 -11.12
C GLY A 718 10.02 -44.37 -9.65
N ILE A 719 8.85 -44.03 -9.18
CA ILE A 719 8.60 -43.82 -7.75
C ILE A 719 8.11 -45.11 -7.12
#